data_29bf25b359b39e419d1df9a699509574
#
_entry.id   29bf25b359b39e419d1df9a699509574
#
_cell.length_a   1.000
_cell.length_b   1.000
_cell.length_c   1.000
_cell.angle_alpha   90.00
_cell.angle_beta   90.00
_cell.angle_gamma   90.00
#
_symmetry.space_group_name_H-M   'P 1'
#
loop_
_entity.id
_entity.type
_entity.pdbx_description
1 polymer ?
#
loop_
_entity_poly.entity_id
_entity_poly.type
_entity_poly.pdbx_seq_one_letter_code
_entity_poly.pdbx_strand_id
1 'polypeptide(L)'
;MSHNIKMASLEAFKSAIIRIRDILRGPGVAITGMDSMRHICLYLLSRYMTKDKVKSLGVPDEFAWETLIETAQTKNGGVQKALDCFFHRETDCLVNHFDRLFGTENFSFDIKNPAKHKEILEILDKVNMDQIDCQMDTLGWVYEQHLKTGSSAARDLGQFFTDRFICDYMVNLCKPDFKSKGVPESVCDPSMGTGGFLTSYMKFYKKHHADEPVDWSIQNKEIHGCDTDPKVAGVARLNLFMESGGNRAVNLRTHDSLYGDLTQTGYDLILANMPFGLKGIKHAECCERVKNLKIRGTKSEPLFLQLMMVSLNRGGRCAVVVPDGMLVNGSTCHNETRKYLLDHFELKRVIKMKGKFFMNTGIQPSILFFENTGNSTSAVEFWDVIKADNGDIEETMLLSVTREKFDASCSFDMRRYKEVKAVANPAGFPMVKLSDIAVHENGKTLSSVQKMEGGEYDVMGGGMSYNGTTNTFNRDGNTISISKSGASAGFVAFHTKKYWAGDCLTIISKTHECDIRYLYYYLKINSHLTTSTVSGSTIPHCKWDDIKCIYISLPPLKTQKEIVATLDRIYAPGTTELAETLKLTDKAMDLVLADPGGASLEPIVEAQRLIRKSAQMVADVKAQMVADVKAQMVAIMKSVNRRGFEMKKLDDCVSMVRGNLVDSDADASKNIYPYYAGKRITGYAPTYAFEGEKFLLNYRVNTTDNVTGLCQFVSGKYNCSRFSWLMSNKDDDMTHIKYMYYYLDSYNFTGMATGTSIKEINSTNLKQVVVPIPPIDFQVSLVKRMNDLESQLISLENLGKQAEDNARFILYSYLNTA
;
A
#
# COMPACT_ATOMS: atom_id res chain seq x y z
N MET A 1 32.76 13.63 13.84
CA MET A 1 32.59 14.92 13.13
C MET A 1 32.24 14.76 11.65
N SER A 2 32.87 13.87 10.87
CA SER A 2 32.58 13.73 9.42
C SER A 2 31.15 13.31 9.07
N HIS A 3 30.52 12.46 9.86
CA HIS A 3 29.15 11.98 9.58
C HIS A 3 28.08 13.07 9.77
N ASN A 4 28.18 13.90 10.79
CA ASN A 4 27.25 15.00 11.05
C ASN A 4 27.39 16.15 10.02
N ILE A 5 28.59 16.41 9.51
CA ILE A 5 28.83 17.43 8.48
C ILE A 5 28.26 16.94 7.13
N LYS A 6 28.39 15.64 6.81
CA LYS A 6 27.84 15.02 5.61
C LYS A 6 26.30 15.01 5.61
N MET A 7 25.65 14.72 6.75
CA MET A 7 24.19 14.79 6.88
C MET A 7 23.68 16.22 6.72
N ALA A 8 24.35 17.21 7.29
CA ALA A 8 23.96 18.62 7.16
C ALA A 8 24.03 19.11 5.69
N SER A 9 25.02 18.65 4.90
CA SER A 9 25.14 19.00 3.48
C SER A 9 24.06 18.34 2.62
N LEU A 10 23.64 17.11 2.91
CA LEU A 10 22.58 16.42 2.23
C LEU A 10 21.21 17.08 2.47
N GLU A 11 20.91 17.48 3.69
CA GLU A 11 19.66 18.20 4.01
C GLU A 11 19.65 19.60 3.39
N ALA A 12 20.79 20.29 3.32
CA ALA A 12 20.91 21.57 2.59
C ALA A 12 20.63 21.39 1.10
N PHE A 13 21.15 20.33 0.47
CA PHE A 13 20.86 19.99 -0.91
C PHE A 13 19.37 19.71 -1.14
N LYS A 14 18.77 18.85 -0.31
CA LYS A 14 17.34 18.54 -0.41
C LYS A 14 16.46 19.79 -0.30
N SER A 15 16.79 20.69 0.63
CA SER A 15 16.11 21.96 0.83
C SER A 15 16.26 22.87 -0.40
N ALA A 16 17.45 22.91 -1.01
CA ALA A 16 17.72 23.68 -2.22
C ALA A 16 16.84 23.19 -3.39
N ILE A 17 16.78 21.89 -3.61
CA ILE A 17 15.95 21.28 -4.68
C ILE A 17 14.45 21.57 -4.48
N ILE A 18 13.95 21.44 -3.26
CA ILE A 18 12.55 21.77 -2.94
C ILE A 18 12.27 23.23 -3.26
N ARG A 19 13.15 24.13 -2.87
CA ARG A 19 13.01 25.56 -3.13
C ARG A 19 13.05 25.88 -4.64
N ILE A 20 13.95 25.26 -5.40
CA ILE A 20 14.00 25.41 -6.86
C ILE A 20 12.70 24.93 -7.50
N ARG A 21 12.17 23.78 -7.09
CA ARG A 21 10.89 23.27 -7.55
C ARG A 21 9.76 24.29 -7.30
N ASP A 22 9.72 24.89 -6.13
CA ASP A 22 8.68 25.85 -5.76
C ASP A 22 8.80 27.15 -6.59
N ILE A 23 10.02 27.60 -6.91
CA ILE A 23 10.27 28.70 -7.85
C ILE A 23 9.74 28.36 -9.25
N LEU A 24 10.03 27.17 -9.77
CA LEU A 24 9.60 26.74 -11.10
C LEU A 24 8.07 26.66 -11.21
N ARG A 25 7.38 26.28 -10.15
CA ARG A 25 5.91 26.20 -10.07
C ARG A 25 5.23 27.53 -9.77
N GLY A 26 6.00 28.51 -9.31
CA GLY A 26 5.51 29.80 -8.84
C GLY A 26 5.06 30.74 -9.96
N PRO A 27 4.47 31.89 -9.56
CA PRO A 27 4.04 32.93 -10.49
C PRO A 27 5.18 33.43 -11.40
N GLY A 28 4.89 33.59 -12.68
CA GLY A 28 5.83 34.08 -13.67
C GLY A 28 6.78 33.04 -14.29
N VAL A 29 6.68 31.75 -13.85
CA VAL A 29 7.36 30.60 -14.46
C VAL A 29 6.35 29.53 -14.84
N ALA A 30 5.52 29.08 -13.88
CA ALA A 30 4.40 28.14 -14.06
C ALA A 30 4.77 26.80 -14.72
N ILE A 31 5.98 26.31 -14.49
CA ILE A 31 6.47 25.02 -15.02
C ILE A 31 6.10 23.93 -14.01
N THR A 32 5.36 22.91 -14.43
CA THR A 32 4.84 21.85 -13.57
C THR A 32 5.16 20.45 -14.10
N GLY A 33 4.92 19.42 -13.28
CA GLY A 33 5.05 18.01 -13.68
C GLY A 33 6.47 17.63 -14.10
N MET A 34 6.56 16.84 -15.16
CA MET A 34 7.84 16.35 -15.70
C MET A 34 8.76 17.46 -16.20
N ASP A 35 8.20 18.55 -16.69
CA ASP A 35 9.02 19.66 -17.18
C ASP A 35 9.74 20.38 -16.04
N SER A 36 9.11 20.52 -14.88
CA SER A 36 9.79 21.06 -13.67
C SER A 36 10.95 20.17 -13.24
N MET A 37 10.77 18.87 -13.27
CA MET A 37 11.86 17.92 -12.98
C MET A 37 13.02 18.04 -13.97
N ARG A 38 12.70 18.09 -15.26
CA ARG A 38 13.71 18.24 -16.32
C ARG A 38 14.54 19.51 -16.16
N HIS A 39 13.91 20.62 -15.78
CA HIS A 39 14.63 21.87 -15.48
C HIS A 39 15.59 21.67 -14.30
N ILE A 40 15.14 21.03 -13.23
CA ILE A 40 16.04 20.76 -12.08
C ILE A 40 17.22 19.89 -12.50
N CYS A 41 16.99 18.84 -13.29
CA CYS A 41 18.07 18.00 -13.83
C CYS A 41 19.08 18.80 -14.66
N LEU A 42 18.61 19.71 -15.49
CA LEU A 42 19.48 20.58 -16.27
C LEU A 42 20.31 21.52 -15.40
N TYR A 43 19.70 22.15 -14.42
CA TYR A 43 20.43 23.01 -13.49
C TYR A 43 21.48 22.24 -12.71
N LEU A 44 21.18 21.02 -12.28
CA LEU A 44 22.14 20.14 -11.60
C LEU A 44 23.28 19.72 -12.53
N LEU A 45 22.95 19.38 -13.79
CA LEU A 45 23.95 19.07 -14.80
C LEU A 45 24.84 20.28 -15.09
N SER A 46 24.24 21.48 -15.19
CA SER A 46 24.98 22.72 -15.39
C SER A 46 25.92 22.99 -14.21
N ARG A 47 25.49 22.74 -12.98
CA ARG A 47 26.31 22.84 -11.78
C ARG A 47 27.50 21.88 -11.78
N TYR A 48 27.34 20.71 -12.44
CA TYR A 48 28.41 19.73 -12.64
C TYR A 48 29.40 20.16 -13.73
N MET A 49 29.03 21.05 -14.64
CA MET A 49 29.88 21.54 -15.75
C MET A 49 30.87 22.61 -15.30
N THR A 50 31.91 22.21 -14.57
CA THR A 50 33.04 23.07 -14.22
C THR A 50 33.91 23.43 -15.46
N LYS A 51 34.79 24.44 -15.38
CA LYS A 51 35.72 24.83 -16.46
C LYS A 51 36.52 23.64 -16.98
N ASP A 52 37.02 22.78 -16.11
CA ASP A 52 37.76 21.59 -16.54
C ASP A 52 36.86 20.59 -17.26
N LYS A 53 35.60 20.45 -16.82
CA LYS A 53 34.65 19.51 -17.39
C LYS A 53 34.18 19.91 -18.78
N VAL A 54 33.80 21.18 -18.97
CA VAL A 54 33.40 21.67 -20.31
C VAL A 54 34.54 21.53 -21.31
N LYS A 55 35.78 21.81 -20.91
CA LYS A 55 36.95 21.62 -21.73
C LYS A 55 37.16 20.13 -22.12
N SER A 56 37.00 19.21 -21.20
CA SER A 56 37.13 17.78 -21.48
C SER A 56 36.05 17.24 -22.44
N LEU A 57 34.89 17.88 -22.50
CA LEU A 57 33.76 17.53 -23.33
C LEU A 57 33.68 18.28 -24.67
N GLY A 58 34.61 19.20 -24.92
CA GLY A 58 34.60 20.07 -26.10
C GLY A 58 33.43 21.07 -26.11
N VAL A 59 32.92 21.43 -24.93
CA VAL A 59 31.90 22.44 -24.72
C VAL A 59 32.61 23.79 -24.48
N PRO A 60 32.13 24.91 -25.06
CA PRO A 60 32.77 26.21 -24.85
C PRO A 60 32.80 26.64 -23.37
N ASP A 61 33.87 27.33 -22.98
CA ASP A 61 34.09 27.77 -21.58
C ASP A 61 33.01 28.76 -21.07
N GLU A 62 32.29 29.42 -21.97
CA GLU A 62 31.16 30.31 -21.59
C GLU A 62 30.00 29.55 -20.93
N PHE A 63 29.93 28.25 -21.14
CA PHE A 63 28.89 27.36 -20.53
C PHE A 63 29.38 26.69 -19.23
N ALA A 64 30.60 26.97 -18.78
CA ALA A 64 31.07 26.52 -17.48
C ALA A 64 30.28 27.19 -16.34
N TRP A 65 30.02 26.46 -15.28
CA TRP A 65 29.23 26.95 -14.15
C TRP A 65 29.76 28.25 -13.57
N GLU A 66 31.09 28.34 -13.39
CA GLU A 66 31.77 29.50 -12.85
C GLU A 66 31.52 30.72 -13.76
N THR A 67 31.63 30.53 -15.08
CA THR A 67 31.42 31.61 -16.07
C THR A 67 29.96 32.07 -16.14
N LEU A 68 29.01 31.10 -15.99
CA LEU A 68 27.56 31.40 -15.94
C LEU A 68 27.22 32.23 -14.69
N ILE A 69 27.78 31.88 -13.53
CA ILE A 69 27.58 32.65 -12.30
C ILE A 69 28.21 34.07 -12.41
N GLU A 70 29.43 34.16 -12.88
CA GLU A 70 30.09 35.44 -13.12
C GLU A 70 29.28 36.33 -14.08
N THR A 71 28.78 35.74 -15.18
CA THR A 71 27.93 36.44 -16.14
C THR A 71 26.65 36.96 -15.49
N ALA A 72 25.97 36.14 -14.68
CA ALA A 72 24.73 36.52 -14.00
C ALA A 72 24.91 37.64 -12.97
N GLN A 73 26.12 37.84 -12.46
CA GLN A 73 26.45 38.91 -11.51
C GLN A 73 26.84 40.25 -12.17
N THR A 74 27.07 40.29 -13.50
CA THR A 74 27.44 41.52 -14.20
C THR A 74 26.30 42.54 -14.22
N LYS A 75 26.61 43.81 -14.13
CA LYS A 75 25.66 44.92 -14.26
C LYS A 75 25.21 45.02 -15.74
N ASN A 76 23.99 45.54 -15.96
CA ASN A 76 23.44 45.79 -17.33
C ASN A 76 23.21 44.52 -18.19
N GLY A 77 22.24 43.73 -17.81
CA GLY A 77 21.73 42.63 -18.66
C GLY A 77 22.44 41.27 -18.45
N GLY A 78 23.37 41.16 -17.51
CA GLY A 78 24.12 39.91 -17.24
C GLY A 78 23.23 38.71 -16.92
N VAL A 79 22.14 38.94 -16.19
CA VAL A 79 21.16 37.91 -15.88
C VAL A 79 20.44 37.39 -17.13
N GLN A 80 20.07 38.30 -18.05
CA GLN A 80 19.47 37.93 -19.33
C GLN A 80 20.48 37.15 -20.18
N LYS A 81 21.72 37.62 -20.27
CA LYS A 81 22.76 36.90 -21.01
C LYS A 81 23.04 35.51 -20.45
N ALA A 82 23.05 35.34 -19.13
CA ALA A 82 23.21 34.02 -18.51
C ALA A 82 22.00 33.11 -18.86
N LEU A 83 20.78 33.65 -18.87
CA LEU A 83 19.58 32.93 -19.29
C LEU A 83 19.65 32.49 -20.75
N ASP A 84 20.10 33.40 -21.64
CA ASP A 84 20.28 33.14 -23.09
C ASP A 84 21.33 32.03 -23.31
N CYS A 85 22.44 32.03 -22.58
CA CYS A 85 23.42 30.96 -22.61
C CYS A 85 22.82 29.57 -22.23
N PHE A 86 21.79 29.52 -21.36
CA PHE A 86 21.14 28.27 -21.02
C PHE A 86 20.17 27.79 -22.08
N PHE A 87 19.27 28.68 -22.60
CA PHE A 87 18.01 28.26 -23.22
C PHE A 87 17.73 28.85 -24.60
N HIS A 88 18.48 29.86 -25.04
CA HIS A 88 18.18 30.55 -26.31
C HIS A 88 18.61 29.70 -27.53
N ARG A 89 17.74 28.82 -27.99
CA ARG A 89 18.01 27.80 -29.03
C ARG A 89 18.39 28.34 -30.41
N GLU A 90 18.04 29.60 -30.72
CA GLU A 90 18.43 30.25 -31.98
C GLU A 90 19.91 30.63 -32.01
N THR A 91 20.56 30.61 -30.85
CA THR A 91 22.01 30.82 -30.72
C THR A 91 22.66 29.57 -30.16
N ASP A 92 23.99 29.54 -30.03
CA ASP A 92 24.65 28.46 -29.31
C ASP A 92 24.32 28.59 -27.82
N CYS A 93 23.75 27.52 -27.24
CA CYS A 93 23.34 27.48 -25.83
C CYS A 93 23.63 26.13 -25.20
N LEU A 94 23.69 26.11 -23.85
CA LEU A 94 24.02 24.90 -23.07
C LEU A 94 23.06 23.74 -23.37
N VAL A 95 21.76 24.01 -23.52
CA VAL A 95 20.76 22.99 -23.85
C VAL A 95 21.03 22.37 -25.23
N ASN A 96 21.49 23.13 -26.23
CA ASN A 96 21.87 22.59 -27.54
C ASN A 96 23.09 21.65 -27.45
N HIS A 97 24.06 21.96 -26.58
CA HIS A 97 25.18 21.09 -26.30
C HIS A 97 24.73 19.80 -25.58
N PHE A 98 23.82 19.90 -24.62
CA PHE A 98 23.26 18.72 -23.96
C PHE A 98 22.47 17.81 -24.91
N ASP A 99 21.66 18.38 -25.80
CA ASP A 99 20.96 17.60 -26.83
C ASP A 99 21.96 16.84 -27.73
N ARG A 100 23.05 17.47 -28.12
CA ARG A 100 24.13 16.84 -28.92
C ARG A 100 24.88 15.75 -28.11
N LEU A 101 25.18 16.01 -26.84
CA LEU A 101 25.92 15.08 -25.97
C LEU A 101 25.08 13.86 -25.58
N PHE A 102 23.82 14.04 -25.30
CA PHE A 102 22.96 12.99 -24.73
C PHE A 102 21.98 12.39 -25.73
N GLY A 103 21.91 12.94 -26.98
CA GLY A 103 20.96 12.49 -27.99
C GLY A 103 19.51 12.67 -27.54
N THR A 104 19.24 13.74 -26.82
CA THR A 104 17.91 14.09 -26.33
C THR A 104 17.24 14.99 -27.35
N GLU A 105 16.13 14.53 -27.94
CA GLU A 105 15.33 15.39 -28.81
C GLU A 105 14.54 16.38 -27.97
N ASN A 106 14.78 17.69 -28.21
CA ASN A 106 14.02 18.83 -27.69
C ASN A 106 13.84 18.83 -26.16
N PHE A 107 14.92 19.11 -25.43
CA PHE A 107 14.76 19.73 -24.12
C PHE A 107 14.10 21.12 -24.33
N SER A 108 12.78 21.18 -24.46
CA SER A 108 12.08 22.46 -24.53
C SER A 108 12.01 23.06 -23.12
N PHE A 109 12.95 23.93 -22.81
CA PHE A 109 12.99 24.68 -21.58
C PHE A 109 12.87 26.16 -21.87
N ASP A 110 11.91 26.81 -21.26
CA ASP A 110 11.70 28.21 -21.47
C ASP A 110 11.38 28.89 -20.13
N ILE A 111 12.43 29.20 -19.37
CA ILE A 111 12.28 30.10 -18.22
C ILE A 111 12.40 31.53 -18.78
N LYS A 112 11.24 32.18 -19.00
CA LYS A 112 11.16 33.55 -19.52
C LYS A 112 11.46 34.64 -18.48
N ASN A 113 11.69 34.25 -17.23
CA ASN A 113 11.91 35.21 -16.14
C ASN A 113 13.36 35.22 -15.66
N PRO A 114 14.21 36.21 -16.08
CA PRO A 114 15.62 36.27 -15.72
C PRO A 114 15.85 36.32 -14.19
N ALA A 115 15.00 37.02 -13.46
CA ALA A 115 15.16 37.16 -12.01
C ALA A 115 14.99 35.80 -11.30
N LYS A 116 14.06 34.96 -11.78
CA LYS A 116 13.88 33.60 -11.26
C LYS A 116 15.03 32.68 -11.62
N HIS A 117 15.57 32.80 -12.81
CA HIS A 117 16.78 32.10 -13.22
C HIS A 117 17.96 32.44 -12.30
N LYS A 118 18.19 33.73 -12.03
CA LYS A 118 19.22 34.19 -11.11
C LYS A 118 19.02 33.60 -9.69
N GLU A 119 17.80 33.62 -9.19
CA GLU A 119 17.47 33.04 -7.88
C GLU A 119 17.84 31.54 -7.80
N ILE A 120 17.58 30.76 -8.86
CA ILE A 120 17.94 29.34 -8.97
C ILE A 120 19.46 29.17 -8.99
N LEU A 121 20.19 29.95 -9.78
CA LEU A 121 21.65 29.89 -9.82
C LEU A 121 22.27 30.16 -8.46
N GLU A 122 21.81 31.20 -7.75
CA GLU A 122 22.29 31.56 -6.41
C GLU A 122 22.02 30.50 -5.33
N ILE A 123 20.91 29.76 -5.47
CA ILE A 123 20.59 28.64 -4.59
C ILE A 123 21.58 27.49 -4.83
N LEU A 124 21.80 27.12 -6.10
CA LEU A 124 22.68 26.00 -6.43
C LEU A 124 24.16 26.31 -6.21
N ASP A 125 24.56 27.53 -6.36
CA ASP A 125 25.97 27.94 -6.12
C ASP A 125 26.41 27.74 -4.67
N LYS A 126 25.45 27.79 -3.72
CA LYS A 126 25.69 27.53 -2.30
C LYS A 126 25.78 26.04 -1.95
N VAL A 127 25.44 25.15 -2.89
CA VAL A 127 25.45 23.71 -2.68
C VAL A 127 26.82 23.14 -3.02
N ASN A 128 27.44 22.43 -2.06
CA ASN A 128 28.68 21.70 -2.31
C ASN A 128 28.40 20.35 -2.95
N MET A 129 28.61 20.24 -4.27
CA MET A 129 28.36 19.03 -5.04
C MET A 129 29.36 17.90 -4.69
N ASP A 130 30.61 18.20 -4.35
CA ASP A 130 31.65 17.21 -4.03
C ASP A 130 31.30 16.36 -2.80
N GLN A 131 30.52 16.92 -1.87
CA GLN A 131 30.05 16.21 -0.68
C GLN A 131 28.81 15.34 -0.93
N ILE A 132 28.11 15.55 -2.05
CA ILE A 132 26.86 14.88 -2.42
C ILE A 132 27.17 13.66 -3.29
N ASP A 133 28.18 13.73 -4.13
CA ASP A 133 28.51 12.80 -5.22
C ASP A 133 28.78 11.35 -4.79
N CYS A 134 29.12 11.12 -3.52
CA CYS A 134 29.53 9.80 -3.04
C CYS A 134 28.40 8.92 -2.46
N GLN A 135 27.19 9.44 -2.22
CA GLN A 135 26.18 8.73 -1.40
C GLN A 135 24.74 8.73 -1.90
N MET A 136 24.38 9.52 -2.92
CA MET A 136 22.99 9.65 -3.35
C MET A 136 22.87 9.66 -4.87
N ASP A 137 21.91 8.92 -5.40
CA ASP A 137 21.38 9.15 -6.73
C ASP A 137 20.60 10.47 -6.73
N THR A 138 21.31 11.53 -7.02
CA THR A 138 20.82 12.90 -6.92
C THR A 138 19.62 13.14 -7.82
N LEU A 139 19.67 12.69 -9.08
CA LEU A 139 18.58 12.90 -10.05
C LEU A 139 17.40 11.97 -9.82
N GLY A 140 17.64 10.73 -9.42
CA GLY A 140 16.58 9.80 -9.04
C GLY A 140 15.81 10.28 -7.82
N TRP A 141 16.49 10.85 -6.81
CA TRP A 141 15.83 11.45 -5.65
C TRP A 141 14.99 12.68 -6.03
N VAL A 142 15.50 13.54 -6.92
CA VAL A 142 14.72 14.67 -7.45
C VAL A 142 13.45 14.19 -8.14
N TYR A 143 13.54 13.11 -8.92
CA TYR A 143 12.40 12.48 -9.57
C TYR A 143 11.36 11.97 -8.56
N GLU A 144 11.81 11.26 -7.52
CA GLU A 144 10.94 10.82 -6.42
C GLU A 144 10.18 11.96 -5.76
N GLN A 145 10.86 13.06 -5.45
CA GLN A 145 10.21 14.21 -4.83
C GLN A 145 9.13 14.83 -5.74
N HIS A 146 9.30 14.75 -7.06
CA HIS A 146 8.29 15.19 -8.01
C HIS A 146 7.07 14.27 -8.04
N LEU A 147 7.27 12.95 -8.00
CA LEU A 147 6.18 11.97 -7.93
C LEU A 147 5.38 12.09 -6.62
N LYS A 148 6.03 12.38 -5.50
CA LYS A 148 5.37 12.57 -4.19
C LYS A 148 4.37 13.73 -4.17
N THR A 149 4.59 14.76 -4.97
CA THR A 149 3.81 16.00 -4.93
C THR A 149 2.84 16.20 -6.08
N GLY A 150 2.84 15.33 -7.10
CA GLY A 150 2.04 15.44 -8.31
C GLY A 150 0.83 14.52 -8.34
N SER A 151 -0.38 15.05 -8.12
CA SER A 151 -1.62 14.28 -7.99
C SER A 151 -2.19 13.70 -9.29
N SER A 152 -1.85 14.21 -10.48
CA SER A 152 -2.33 13.70 -11.77
C SER A 152 -1.24 13.07 -12.64
N ALA A 153 -0.08 13.70 -12.72
CA ALA A 153 1.01 13.24 -13.58
C ALA A 153 1.59 11.87 -13.18
N ALA A 154 1.57 11.52 -11.88
CA ALA A 154 2.03 10.21 -11.40
C ALA A 154 1.10 9.06 -11.78
N ARG A 155 -0.21 9.34 -12.00
CA ARG A 155 -1.18 8.34 -12.47
C ARG A 155 -1.15 8.12 -13.98
N ASP A 156 -0.88 9.17 -14.73
CA ASP A 156 -0.90 9.12 -16.20
C ASP A 156 0.35 8.46 -16.78
N LEU A 157 1.46 8.45 -16.05
CA LEU A 157 2.71 7.86 -16.49
C LEU A 157 2.82 6.35 -16.24
N GLY A 158 1.98 5.74 -15.39
CA GLY A 158 2.01 4.30 -15.10
C GLY A 158 3.37 3.74 -14.67
N GLN A 159 4.34 4.61 -14.48
CA GLN A 159 5.73 4.26 -14.25
C GLN A 159 6.00 4.24 -12.75
N PHE A 160 6.38 3.08 -12.26
CA PHE A 160 6.78 2.88 -10.88
C PHE A 160 8.27 3.19 -10.74
N PHE A 161 8.57 4.25 -9.99
CA PHE A 161 9.94 4.48 -9.55
C PHE A 161 10.37 3.34 -8.61
N THR A 162 11.55 2.80 -8.85
CA THR A 162 12.12 1.75 -7.99
C THR A 162 12.95 2.41 -6.88
N ASP A 163 12.60 2.16 -5.61
CA ASP A 163 13.37 2.63 -4.45
C ASP A 163 14.83 2.19 -4.59
N ARG A 164 15.78 3.08 -4.30
CA ARG A 164 17.22 2.80 -4.42
C ARG A 164 17.66 1.66 -3.51
N PHE A 165 17.04 1.51 -2.38
CA PHE A 165 17.24 0.35 -1.53
C PHE A 165 17.01 -0.98 -2.29
N ILE A 166 15.96 -1.05 -3.11
CA ILE A 166 15.68 -2.23 -3.97
C ILE A 166 16.77 -2.39 -5.03
N CYS A 167 17.19 -1.28 -5.67
CA CYS A 167 18.22 -1.33 -6.69
C CYS A 167 19.54 -1.87 -6.10
N ASP A 168 19.98 -1.30 -5.00
CA ASP A 168 21.22 -1.71 -4.31
C ASP A 168 21.11 -3.16 -3.80
N TYR A 169 19.97 -3.55 -3.24
CA TYR A 169 19.72 -4.92 -2.80
C TYR A 169 19.84 -5.92 -3.95
N MET A 170 19.20 -5.65 -5.09
CA MET A 170 19.23 -6.56 -6.24
C MET A 170 20.62 -6.65 -6.88
N VAL A 171 21.36 -5.56 -6.94
CA VAL A 171 22.76 -5.57 -7.38
C VAL A 171 23.61 -6.40 -6.43
N ASN A 172 23.49 -6.20 -5.12
CA ASN A 172 24.21 -6.99 -4.11
C ASN A 172 23.83 -8.48 -4.15
N LEU A 173 22.57 -8.81 -4.49
CA LEU A 173 22.11 -10.19 -4.66
C LEU A 173 22.78 -10.85 -5.88
N CYS A 174 22.94 -10.12 -6.98
CA CYS A 174 23.60 -10.59 -8.19
C CYS A 174 25.13 -10.64 -8.08
N LYS A 175 25.75 -9.83 -7.20
CA LYS A 175 27.19 -9.76 -6.97
C LYS A 175 27.98 -9.63 -8.29
N PRO A 176 27.89 -8.47 -8.98
CA PRO A 176 28.67 -8.25 -10.22
C PRO A 176 30.17 -8.45 -10.02
N ASP A 177 30.83 -9.02 -11.04
CA ASP A 177 32.26 -9.27 -11.05
C ASP A 177 32.88 -8.89 -12.40
N PHE A 178 34.18 -9.05 -12.56
CA PHE A 178 34.88 -8.80 -13.80
C PHE A 178 34.89 -10.03 -14.72
N LYS A 179 34.61 -9.84 -16.03
CA LYS A 179 34.82 -10.86 -17.08
C LYS A 179 36.31 -11.11 -17.32
N SER A 180 37.09 -10.04 -17.20
CA SER A 180 38.54 -10.01 -17.33
C SER A 180 39.05 -8.75 -16.65
N LYS A 181 40.40 -8.62 -16.52
CA LYS A 181 41.02 -7.49 -15.84
C LYS A 181 40.46 -6.14 -16.34
N GLY A 182 39.83 -5.39 -15.45
CA GLY A 182 39.26 -4.07 -15.70
C GLY A 182 38.01 -4.05 -16.60
N VAL A 183 37.48 -5.22 -17.01
CA VAL A 183 36.26 -5.31 -17.84
C VAL A 183 35.12 -5.86 -17.00
N PRO A 184 34.14 -5.04 -16.65
CA PRO A 184 33.00 -5.47 -15.84
C PRO A 184 32.05 -6.38 -16.65
N GLU A 185 31.24 -7.18 -15.97
CA GLU A 185 30.15 -7.94 -16.60
C GLU A 185 29.14 -6.99 -17.26
N SER A 186 28.57 -7.39 -18.38
CA SER A 186 27.55 -6.58 -19.07
C SER A 186 26.23 -6.60 -18.31
N VAL A 187 25.61 -5.43 -18.14
CA VAL A 187 24.31 -5.26 -17.48
C VAL A 187 23.27 -4.70 -18.42
N CYS A 188 22.03 -5.21 -18.31
CA CYS A 188 20.89 -4.67 -19.04
C CYS A 188 19.68 -4.43 -18.13
N ASP A 189 19.04 -3.26 -18.31
CA ASP A 189 17.70 -2.98 -17.79
C ASP A 189 16.75 -2.71 -18.96
N PRO A 190 15.86 -3.66 -19.34
CA PRO A 190 14.95 -3.49 -20.48
C PRO A 190 13.77 -2.55 -20.20
N SER A 191 13.67 -1.99 -18.99
CA SER A 191 12.67 -1.00 -18.56
C SER A 191 13.30 -0.01 -17.60
N MET A 192 14.39 0.64 -18.04
CA MET A 192 15.39 1.28 -17.20
C MET A 192 14.89 2.47 -16.37
N GLY A 193 13.75 3.09 -16.75
CA GLY A 193 13.29 4.27 -16.08
C GLY A 193 14.35 5.37 -16.04
N THR A 194 14.63 5.88 -14.85
CA THR A 194 15.71 6.87 -14.64
C THR A 194 17.12 6.25 -14.49
N GLY A 195 17.29 4.96 -14.78
CA GLY A 195 18.58 4.26 -14.74
C GLY A 195 19.04 3.83 -13.35
N GLY A 196 18.10 3.58 -12.44
CA GLY A 196 18.38 3.26 -11.05
C GLY A 196 19.23 2.03 -10.82
N PHE A 197 18.89 0.93 -11.47
CA PHE A 197 19.68 -0.29 -11.40
C PHE A 197 21.06 -0.11 -11.99
N LEU A 198 21.15 0.63 -13.10
CA LEU A 198 22.41 0.84 -13.80
C LEU A 198 23.38 1.73 -13.00
N THR A 199 22.88 2.74 -12.31
CA THR A 199 23.68 3.57 -11.39
C THR A 199 24.09 2.79 -10.14
N SER A 200 23.20 1.97 -9.56
CA SER A 200 23.56 1.08 -8.43
C SER A 200 24.62 0.06 -8.82
N TYR A 201 24.56 -0.47 -10.06
CA TYR A 201 25.58 -1.35 -10.60
C TYR A 201 26.97 -0.66 -10.66
N MET A 202 27.05 0.58 -11.16
CA MET A 202 28.30 1.33 -11.18
C MET A 202 28.83 1.61 -9.76
N LYS A 203 27.94 1.97 -8.82
CA LYS A 203 28.33 2.19 -7.42
C LYS A 203 28.81 0.92 -6.73
N PHE A 204 28.28 -0.24 -7.11
CA PHE A 204 28.75 -1.53 -6.60
C PHE A 204 30.24 -1.71 -6.88
N TYR A 205 30.67 -1.49 -8.13
CA TYR A 205 32.09 -1.59 -8.47
C TYR A 205 32.97 -0.58 -7.70
N LYS A 206 32.52 0.67 -7.59
CA LYS A 206 33.26 1.68 -6.80
C LYS A 206 33.43 1.27 -5.35
N LYS A 207 32.48 0.57 -4.78
CA LYS A 207 32.47 0.17 -3.36
C LYS A 207 33.21 -1.13 -3.10
N HIS A 208 33.03 -2.13 -3.96
CA HIS A 208 33.50 -3.49 -3.71
C HIS A 208 34.78 -3.88 -4.49
N HIS A 209 35.12 -3.09 -5.51
CA HIS A 209 36.31 -3.27 -6.33
C HIS A 209 37.17 -2.00 -6.37
N ALA A 210 37.35 -1.35 -5.22
CA ALA A 210 38.12 -0.10 -5.12
C ALA A 210 39.60 -0.27 -5.51
N ASP A 211 40.16 -1.48 -5.32
CA ASP A 211 41.53 -1.83 -5.69
C ASP A 211 41.71 -2.04 -7.20
N GLU A 212 40.63 -2.25 -7.93
CA GLU A 212 40.60 -2.41 -9.41
C GLU A 212 39.50 -1.53 -10.00
N PRO A 213 39.69 -0.20 -10.07
CA PRO A 213 38.64 0.72 -10.50
C PRO A 213 38.33 0.54 -11.99
N VAL A 214 37.01 0.55 -12.32
CA VAL A 214 36.54 0.47 -13.71
C VAL A 214 36.74 1.80 -14.42
N ASP A 215 37.40 1.81 -15.57
CA ASP A 215 37.47 2.97 -16.46
C ASP A 215 36.18 3.09 -17.28
N TRP A 216 35.22 3.84 -16.77
CA TRP A 216 33.94 4.05 -17.43
C TRP A 216 34.01 4.86 -18.74
N SER A 217 35.16 5.46 -19.09
CA SER A 217 35.34 6.07 -20.40
C SER A 217 35.41 5.02 -21.53
N ILE A 218 35.87 3.81 -21.20
CA ILE A 218 36.00 2.68 -22.10
C ILE A 218 34.85 1.67 -21.87
N GLN A 219 34.51 1.42 -20.61
CA GLN A 219 33.63 0.32 -20.21
C GLN A 219 32.14 0.69 -20.12
N ASN A 220 31.77 1.95 -20.38
CA ASN A 220 30.34 2.35 -20.47
C ASN A 220 29.56 1.58 -21.56
N LYS A 221 30.24 0.93 -22.50
CA LYS A 221 29.67 0.03 -23.51
C LYS A 221 29.05 -1.25 -22.92
N GLU A 222 29.43 -1.64 -21.71
CA GLU A 222 28.88 -2.81 -20.99
C GLU A 222 27.55 -2.50 -20.30
N ILE A 223 27.11 -1.24 -20.30
CA ILE A 223 25.87 -0.78 -19.68
C ILE A 223 24.81 -0.58 -20.75
N HIS A 224 23.71 -1.33 -20.65
CA HIS A 224 22.61 -1.31 -21.60
C HIS A 224 21.28 -1.01 -20.92
N GLY A 225 20.39 -0.30 -21.62
CA GLY A 225 19.06 -0.01 -21.09
C GLY A 225 18.11 0.48 -22.17
N CYS A 226 16.83 0.24 -21.96
CA CYS A 226 15.75 0.72 -22.82
C CYS A 226 14.63 1.32 -22.00
N ASP A 227 13.99 2.37 -22.51
CA ASP A 227 12.73 2.89 -22.01
C ASP A 227 11.91 3.44 -23.17
N THR A 228 10.59 3.40 -23.07
CA THR A 228 9.68 3.91 -24.11
C THR A 228 9.52 5.42 -24.08
N ASP A 229 9.72 6.04 -22.90
CA ASP A 229 9.59 7.48 -22.72
C ASP A 229 10.95 8.18 -22.96
N PRO A 230 11.07 9.00 -24.02
CA PRO A 230 12.33 9.70 -24.31
C PRO A 230 12.75 10.66 -23.20
N LYS A 231 11.79 11.21 -22.44
CA LYS A 231 12.08 12.13 -21.33
C LYS A 231 12.74 11.40 -20.17
N VAL A 232 12.22 10.22 -19.84
CA VAL A 232 12.73 9.36 -18.77
C VAL A 232 14.08 8.76 -19.16
N ALA A 233 14.20 8.27 -20.40
CA ALA A 233 15.48 7.81 -20.95
C ALA A 233 16.56 8.91 -20.97
N GLY A 234 16.15 10.16 -21.21
CA GLY A 234 17.03 11.33 -21.08
C GLY A 234 17.60 11.48 -19.66
N VAL A 235 16.76 11.34 -18.65
CA VAL A 235 17.19 11.39 -17.23
C VAL A 235 18.15 10.24 -16.92
N ALA A 236 17.90 9.03 -17.42
CA ALA A 236 18.82 7.90 -17.24
C ALA A 236 20.21 8.19 -17.81
N ARG A 237 20.27 8.76 -19.03
CA ARG A 237 21.55 9.17 -19.64
C ARG A 237 22.32 10.18 -18.80
N LEU A 238 21.61 11.18 -18.22
CA LEU A 238 22.19 12.17 -17.31
C LEU A 238 22.70 11.54 -16.01
N ASN A 239 21.93 10.62 -15.43
CA ASN A 239 22.34 9.91 -14.21
C ASN A 239 23.63 9.10 -14.44
N LEU A 240 23.69 8.34 -15.51
CA LEU A 240 24.87 7.53 -15.81
C LEU A 240 26.07 8.43 -16.15
N PHE A 241 25.85 9.52 -16.86
CA PHE A 241 26.90 10.50 -17.16
C PHE A 241 27.52 11.07 -15.89
N MET A 242 26.70 11.50 -14.93
CA MET A 242 27.21 11.99 -13.65
C MET A 242 27.93 10.88 -12.86
N GLU A 243 27.34 9.69 -12.77
CA GLU A 243 27.90 8.57 -12.01
C GLU A 243 29.24 8.08 -12.61
N SER A 244 29.39 8.13 -13.94
CA SER A 244 30.61 7.73 -14.63
C SER A 244 31.76 8.76 -14.59
N GLY A 245 31.55 9.89 -13.88
CA GLY A 245 32.52 10.99 -13.92
C GLY A 245 32.51 11.77 -15.24
N GLY A 246 31.37 11.78 -15.98
CA GLY A 246 31.19 12.57 -17.19
C GLY A 246 31.43 11.80 -18.51
N ASN A 247 31.25 10.51 -18.49
CA ASN A 247 31.34 9.68 -19.69
C ASN A 247 29.96 9.34 -20.25
N ARG A 248 29.78 9.37 -21.58
CA ARG A 248 28.51 9.07 -22.22
C ARG A 248 28.19 7.59 -22.18
N ALA A 249 26.97 7.23 -21.71
CA ALA A 249 26.42 5.90 -21.89
C ALA A 249 25.95 5.74 -23.35
N VAL A 250 26.53 4.78 -24.07
CA VAL A 250 26.32 4.64 -25.52
C VAL A 250 25.19 3.68 -25.89
N ASN A 251 24.78 2.77 -24.99
CA ASN A 251 23.82 1.72 -25.23
C ASN A 251 22.47 1.93 -24.50
N LEU A 252 22.13 3.18 -24.14
CA LEU A 252 20.80 3.52 -23.66
C LEU A 252 19.91 3.94 -24.84
N ARG A 253 18.80 3.24 -25.03
CA ARG A 253 17.91 3.43 -26.17
C ARG A 253 16.52 3.85 -25.73
N THR A 254 15.83 4.57 -26.63
CA THR A 254 14.43 4.97 -26.46
C THR A 254 13.57 4.15 -27.41
N HIS A 255 13.06 3.01 -26.94
CA HIS A 255 12.13 2.17 -27.69
C HIS A 255 11.49 1.13 -26.75
N ASP A 256 10.45 0.45 -27.23
CA ASP A 256 9.81 -0.65 -26.50
C ASP A 256 10.62 -1.93 -26.65
N SER A 257 11.16 -2.45 -25.54
CA SER A 257 11.99 -3.66 -25.50
C SER A 257 11.27 -4.93 -25.92
N LEU A 258 9.94 -4.99 -25.87
CA LEU A 258 9.17 -6.13 -26.37
C LEU A 258 9.07 -6.17 -27.89
N TYR A 259 9.07 -4.99 -28.56
CA TYR A 259 8.88 -4.88 -30.00
C TYR A 259 10.18 -4.65 -30.76
N GLY A 260 11.19 -4.10 -30.09
CA GLY A 260 12.52 -3.85 -30.68
C GLY A 260 13.59 -4.77 -30.16
N ASP A 261 14.70 -4.87 -30.89
CA ASP A 261 15.85 -5.66 -30.44
C ASP A 261 16.66 -4.91 -29.38
N LEU A 262 17.05 -5.63 -28.34
CA LEU A 262 18.06 -5.17 -27.39
C LEU A 262 19.43 -5.05 -28.09
N THR A 263 20.32 -4.21 -27.57
CA THR A 263 21.61 -3.84 -28.18
C THR A 263 22.58 -5.01 -28.35
N GLN A 264 22.44 -6.06 -27.53
CA GLN A 264 23.25 -7.29 -27.59
C GLN A 264 22.36 -8.53 -27.63
N THR A 265 22.97 -9.66 -28.04
CA THR A 265 22.29 -10.96 -28.05
C THR A 265 22.13 -11.56 -26.66
N GLY A 266 23.01 -11.21 -25.71
CA GLY A 266 22.96 -11.70 -24.36
C GLY A 266 23.70 -10.79 -23.37
N TYR A 267 23.30 -10.84 -22.11
CA TYR A 267 23.85 -10.05 -21.00
C TYR A 267 24.26 -10.96 -19.84
N ASP A 268 25.30 -10.57 -19.11
CA ASP A 268 25.73 -11.31 -17.92
C ASP A 268 24.85 -11.01 -16.72
N LEU A 269 24.28 -9.80 -16.68
CA LEU A 269 23.33 -9.37 -15.66
C LEU A 269 22.09 -8.73 -16.29
N ILE A 270 20.92 -9.09 -15.78
CA ILE A 270 19.68 -8.38 -16.07
C ILE A 270 19.06 -7.96 -14.73
N LEU A 271 18.86 -6.65 -14.58
CA LEU A 271 18.27 -6.02 -13.41
C LEU A 271 17.09 -5.17 -13.86
N ALA A 272 15.90 -5.46 -13.40
CA ALA A 272 14.72 -4.75 -13.89
C ALA A 272 13.60 -4.65 -12.87
N ASN A 273 12.82 -3.57 -12.99
CA ASN A 273 11.46 -3.47 -12.50
C ASN A 273 10.54 -3.42 -13.72
N MET A 274 9.94 -4.57 -14.08
CA MET A 274 9.14 -4.65 -15.32
C MET A 274 7.88 -3.81 -15.24
N PRO A 275 7.34 -3.29 -16.37
CA PRO A 275 6.08 -2.54 -16.36
C PRO A 275 4.91 -3.45 -15.99
N PHE A 276 4.08 -3.01 -15.02
CA PHE A 276 2.95 -3.78 -14.51
C PHE A 276 1.64 -3.42 -15.19
N GLY A 277 0.78 -4.41 -15.40
CA GLY A 277 -0.62 -4.23 -15.75
C GLY A 277 -0.91 -3.81 -17.20
N LEU A 278 0.08 -3.72 -18.05
CA LEU A 278 -0.15 -3.46 -19.48
C LEU A 278 -0.86 -4.64 -20.14
N LYS A 279 -1.87 -4.34 -20.93
CA LYS A 279 -2.75 -5.32 -21.62
C LYS A 279 -2.79 -5.04 -23.11
N GLY A 280 -3.25 -6.02 -23.88
CA GLY A 280 -3.44 -5.85 -25.31
C GLY A 280 -2.16 -5.92 -26.14
N ILE A 281 -1.05 -6.39 -25.54
CA ILE A 281 0.20 -6.63 -26.27
C ILE A 281 -0.05 -7.71 -27.31
N LYS A 282 0.35 -7.44 -28.54
CA LYS A 282 0.24 -8.38 -29.65
C LYS A 282 1.51 -9.22 -29.76
N HIS A 283 1.48 -10.41 -29.22
CA HIS A 283 2.62 -11.32 -29.22
C HIS A 283 3.25 -11.50 -30.62
N ALA A 284 2.44 -11.48 -31.69
CA ALA A 284 2.94 -11.60 -33.06
C ALA A 284 3.82 -10.41 -33.51
N GLU A 285 3.70 -9.26 -32.85
CA GLU A 285 4.49 -8.06 -33.13
C GLU A 285 5.73 -7.95 -32.22
N CYS A 286 5.83 -8.81 -31.18
CA CYS A 286 7.02 -8.83 -30.32
C CYS A 286 8.29 -9.19 -31.09
N CYS A 287 9.45 -8.88 -30.50
CA CYS A 287 10.75 -9.25 -31.08
C CYS A 287 10.88 -10.78 -31.28
N GLU A 288 11.69 -11.18 -32.23
CA GLU A 288 11.84 -12.62 -32.63
C GLU A 288 12.23 -13.52 -31.46
N ARG A 289 13.02 -13.02 -30.51
CA ARG A 289 13.46 -13.79 -29.34
C ARG A 289 12.27 -14.23 -28.47
N VAL A 290 11.32 -13.35 -28.18
CA VAL A 290 10.11 -13.66 -27.42
C VAL A 290 9.20 -14.59 -28.23
N LYS A 291 9.01 -14.32 -29.54
CA LYS A 291 8.17 -15.17 -30.42
C LYS A 291 8.65 -16.60 -30.51
N ASN A 292 9.97 -16.81 -30.53
CA ASN A 292 10.59 -18.12 -30.64
C ASN A 292 10.33 -19.05 -29.47
N LEU A 293 10.00 -18.52 -28.28
CA LEU A 293 9.56 -19.35 -27.16
C LEU A 293 8.17 -19.99 -27.38
N LYS A 294 7.35 -19.45 -28.30
CA LYS A 294 5.99 -19.91 -28.62
C LYS A 294 5.00 -19.85 -27.46
N ILE A 295 5.35 -19.19 -26.35
CA ILE A 295 4.49 -18.97 -25.19
C ILE A 295 3.73 -17.66 -25.39
N ARG A 296 2.48 -17.75 -25.88
CA ARG A 296 1.70 -16.62 -26.34
C ARG A 296 0.97 -15.94 -25.19
N GLY A 297 0.93 -14.60 -25.19
CA GLY A 297 0.23 -13.79 -24.19
C GLY A 297 -0.10 -12.38 -24.66
N THR A 298 -0.87 -11.66 -23.85
CA THR A 298 -1.31 -10.29 -24.13
C THR A 298 -1.05 -9.34 -22.95
N LYS A 299 -0.32 -9.80 -21.92
CA LYS A 299 0.05 -9.03 -20.74
C LYS A 299 1.56 -8.85 -20.69
N SER A 300 1.99 -7.71 -20.13
CA SER A 300 3.39 -7.33 -20.04
C SER A 300 4.23 -8.29 -19.20
N GLU A 301 3.75 -8.68 -18.04
CA GLU A 301 4.56 -9.35 -17.02
C GLU A 301 5.18 -10.68 -17.52
N PRO A 302 4.41 -11.64 -18.08
CA PRO A 302 4.99 -12.87 -18.58
C PRO A 302 5.86 -12.64 -19.84
N LEU A 303 5.55 -11.65 -20.70
CA LEU A 303 6.31 -11.38 -21.90
C LEU A 303 7.67 -10.70 -21.59
N PHE A 304 7.71 -9.79 -20.61
CA PHE A 304 8.98 -9.21 -20.14
C PHE A 304 9.86 -10.26 -19.47
N LEU A 305 9.28 -11.15 -18.65
CA LEU A 305 10.05 -12.24 -18.07
C LEU A 305 10.63 -13.19 -19.15
N GLN A 306 9.86 -13.48 -20.21
CA GLN A 306 10.35 -14.23 -21.37
C GLN A 306 11.52 -13.51 -22.06
N LEU A 307 11.40 -12.20 -22.32
CA LEU A 307 12.47 -11.39 -22.89
C LEU A 307 13.76 -11.45 -22.06
N MET A 308 13.66 -11.34 -20.75
CA MET A 308 14.81 -11.43 -19.84
C MET A 308 15.48 -12.81 -19.89
N MET A 309 14.67 -13.88 -19.83
CA MET A 309 15.20 -15.25 -19.93
C MET A 309 15.99 -15.49 -21.22
N VAL A 310 15.44 -15.09 -22.39
CA VAL A 310 16.09 -15.29 -23.69
C VAL A 310 17.26 -14.35 -23.98
N SER A 311 17.41 -13.32 -23.16
CA SER A 311 18.49 -12.32 -23.26
C SER A 311 19.59 -12.52 -22.22
N LEU A 312 19.52 -13.54 -21.39
CA LEU A 312 20.51 -13.84 -20.36
C LEU A 312 21.57 -14.80 -20.88
N ASN A 313 22.83 -14.41 -20.83
CA ASN A 313 23.97 -15.26 -21.17
C ASN A 313 24.01 -16.55 -20.33
N ARG A 314 24.64 -17.60 -20.82
CA ARG A 314 24.94 -18.74 -19.98
C ARG A 314 25.91 -18.31 -18.85
N GLY A 315 25.61 -18.69 -17.61
CA GLY A 315 26.29 -18.19 -16.41
C GLY A 315 25.79 -16.85 -15.94
N GLY A 316 24.90 -16.18 -16.70
CA GLY A 316 24.33 -14.89 -16.32
C GLY A 316 23.26 -14.99 -15.21
N ARG A 317 23.02 -13.89 -14.54
CA ARG A 317 22.11 -13.76 -13.39
C ARG A 317 21.06 -12.68 -13.66
N CYS A 318 19.82 -12.97 -13.28
CA CYS A 318 18.72 -12.02 -13.37
C CYS A 318 18.06 -11.82 -12.01
N ALA A 319 17.89 -10.56 -11.63
CA ALA A 319 17.00 -10.17 -10.54
C ALA A 319 15.93 -9.24 -11.10
N VAL A 320 14.66 -9.59 -10.93
CA VAL A 320 13.54 -8.83 -11.50
C VAL A 320 12.42 -8.64 -10.50
N VAL A 321 11.94 -7.39 -10.39
CA VAL A 321 10.76 -7.05 -9.60
C VAL A 321 9.51 -7.45 -10.38
N VAL A 322 8.63 -8.21 -9.72
CA VAL A 322 7.39 -8.72 -10.31
C VAL A 322 6.20 -8.45 -9.38
N PRO A 323 4.99 -8.20 -9.91
CA PRO A 323 3.79 -8.11 -9.09
C PRO A 323 3.32 -9.51 -8.67
N ASP A 324 2.51 -9.59 -7.60
CA ASP A 324 1.91 -10.85 -7.12
C ASP A 324 1.20 -11.63 -8.24
N GLY A 325 0.61 -10.92 -9.22
CA GLY A 325 -0.03 -11.55 -10.36
C GLY A 325 0.92 -12.45 -11.16
N MET A 326 2.21 -12.11 -11.27
CA MET A 326 3.20 -12.97 -11.96
C MET A 326 3.45 -14.27 -11.18
N LEU A 327 3.34 -14.24 -9.86
CA LEU A 327 3.58 -15.41 -9.01
C LEU A 327 2.42 -16.41 -9.03
N VAL A 328 1.17 -15.93 -9.10
CA VAL A 328 -0.03 -16.74 -8.78
C VAL A 328 -1.05 -16.84 -9.91
N ASN A 329 -1.00 -15.99 -10.94
CA ASN A 329 -2.00 -15.99 -12.02
C ASN A 329 -2.02 -17.33 -12.75
N GLY A 330 -3.23 -17.93 -12.86
CA GLY A 330 -3.44 -19.27 -13.46
C GLY A 330 -3.65 -19.27 -14.99
N SER A 331 -3.48 -18.13 -15.69
CA SER A 331 -3.61 -18.13 -17.14
C SER A 331 -2.49 -18.94 -17.81
N THR A 332 -2.78 -19.51 -18.96
CA THR A 332 -1.84 -20.37 -19.72
C THR A 332 -0.48 -19.71 -19.90
N CYS A 333 -0.44 -18.45 -20.34
CA CYS A 333 0.82 -17.74 -20.54
C CYS A 333 1.66 -17.63 -19.25
N HIS A 334 1.03 -17.29 -18.10
CA HIS A 334 1.76 -17.20 -16.83
C HIS A 334 2.27 -18.58 -16.38
N ASN A 335 1.43 -19.61 -16.48
CA ASN A 335 1.81 -20.98 -16.08
C ASN A 335 2.99 -21.50 -16.94
N GLU A 336 2.88 -21.35 -18.28
CA GLU A 336 3.92 -21.77 -19.20
C GLU A 336 5.22 -20.97 -19.02
N THR A 337 5.14 -19.67 -18.77
CA THR A 337 6.33 -18.84 -18.51
C THR A 337 7.03 -19.27 -17.22
N ARG A 338 6.28 -19.49 -16.11
CA ARG A 338 6.87 -19.99 -14.86
C ARG A 338 7.44 -21.40 -15.02
N LYS A 339 6.74 -22.26 -15.75
CA LYS A 339 7.23 -23.59 -16.06
C LYS A 339 8.53 -23.53 -16.86
N TYR A 340 8.60 -22.69 -17.90
CA TYR A 340 9.79 -22.50 -18.71
C TYR A 340 10.98 -22.01 -17.86
N LEU A 341 10.73 -21.08 -16.93
CA LEU A 341 11.75 -20.60 -15.97
C LEU A 341 12.29 -21.76 -15.13
N LEU A 342 11.41 -22.57 -14.53
CA LEU A 342 11.84 -23.71 -13.70
C LEU A 342 12.56 -24.81 -14.49
N ASP A 343 12.20 -25.04 -15.74
CA ASP A 343 12.72 -26.15 -16.55
C ASP A 343 14.06 -25.81 -17.24
N HIS A 344 14.36 -24.50 -17.48
CA HIS A 344 15.53 -24.07 -18.25
C HIS A 344 16.51 -23.18 -17.49
N PHE A 345 16.12 -22.70 -16.31
CA PHE A 345 16.94 -21.82 -15.46
C PHE A 345 16.92 -22.32 -14.03
N GLU A 346 17.88 -21.90 -13.24
CA GLU A 346 17.86 -22.12 -11.79
C GLU A 346 17.20 -20.93 -11.09
N LEU A 347 15.89 -21.00 -10.81
CA LEU A 347 15.23 -20.05 -9.93
C LEU A 347 15.71 -20.31 -8.49
N LYS A 348 16.57 -19.42 -7.99
CA LYS A 348 17.18 -19.56 -6.67
C LYS A 348 16.22 -19.06 -5.59
N ARG A 349 15.69 -17.82 -5.77
CA ARG A 349 14.90 -17.17 -4.73
C ARG A 349 13.65 -16.50 -5.29
N VAL A 350 12.57 -16.60 -4.52
CA VAL A 350 11.38 -15.76 -4.60
C VAL A 350 11.35 -14.92 -3.31
N ILE A 351 11.57 -13.63 -3.43
CA ILE A 351 11.79 -12.73 -2.30
C ILE A 351 10.59 -11.80 -2.19
N LYS A 352 9.87 -11.86 -1.07
CA LYS A 352 8.76 -10.96 -0.79
C LYS A 352 9.25 -9.73 -0.03
N MET A 353 8.96 -8.57 -0.56
CA MET A 353 9.33 -7.30 0.05
C MET A 353 8.23 -6.84 1.00
N LYS A 354 8.54 -6.76 2.30
CA LYS A 354 7.61 -6.30 3.34
C LYS A 354 7.89 -4.84 3.69
N GLY A 355 6.91 -3.98 3.48
CA GLY A 355 7.01 -2.54 3.76
C GLY A 355 6.50 -1.69 2.60
N LYS A 356 6.63 -0.36 2.73
CA LYS A 356 6.23 0.61 1.70
C LYS A 356 7.42 0.93 0.79
N PHE A 357 7.70 0.07 -0.18
CA PHE A 357 8.79 0.28 -1.14
C PHE A 357 8.34 1.01 -2.42
N PHE A 358 7.03 1.01 -2.73
CA PHE A 358 6.48 1.69 -3.89
C PHE A 358 5.44 2.70 -3.46
N MET A 359 5.72 3.98 -3.73
CA MET A 359 5.03 5.12 -3.12
C MET A 359 3.59 5.35 -3.57
N ASN A 360 3.09 4.82 -4.62
CA ASN A 360 1.75 5.15 -5.12
C ASN A 360 0.88 3.92 -5.41
N THR A 361 1.24 2.75 -4.91
CA THR A 361 0.49 1.53 -5.17
C THR A 361 0.28 0.71 -3.91
N GLY A 362 -0.89 0.07 -3.81
CA GLY A 362 -1.13 -1.00 -2.83
C GLY A 362 -0.56 -2.36 -3.26
N ILE A 363 0.22 -2.41 -4.34
CA ILE A 363 0.82 -3.65 -4.85
C ILE A 363 2.06 -3.95 -4.00
N GLN A 364 2.09 -5.13 -3.42
CA GLN A 364 3.30 -5.67 -2.79
C GLN A 364 4.11 -6.40 -3.86
N PRO A 365 5.30 -5.91 -4.22
CA PRO A 365 6.14 -6.57 -5.19
C PRO A 365 6.93 -7.71 -4.57
N SER A 366 7.36 -8.63 -5.43
CA SER A 366 8.33 -9.67 -5.10
C SER A 366 9.51 -9.58 -6.08
N ILE A 367 10.65 -10.14 -5.72
CA ILE A 367 11.80 -10.26 -6.59
C ILE A 367 11.96 -11.74 -6.96
N LEU A 368 12.11 -12.02 -8.26
CA LEU A 368 12.59 -13.30 -8.75
C LEU A 368 14.10 -13.18 -9.01
N PHE A 369 14.88 -14.05 -8.37
CA PHE A 369 16.32 -14.17 -8.62
C PHE A 369 16.64 -15.54 -9.22
N PHE A 370 17.15 -15.56 -10.44
CA PHE A 370 17.49 -16.77 -11.17
C PHE A 370 18.79 -16.66 -11.96
N GLU A 371 19.35 -17.81 -12.29
CA GLU A 371 20.61 -17.95 -12.99
C GLU A 371 20.44 -18.81 -14.24
N ASN A 372 21.13 -18.47 -15.33
CA ASN A 372 21.21 -19.30 -16.52
C ASN A 372 22.41 -20.26 -16.44
N THR A 373 22.38 -21.21 -15.53
CA THR A 373 23.44 -22.24 -15.42
C THR A 373 23.36 -23.32 -16.53
N GLY A 374 22.24 -23.35 -17.27
CA GLY A 374 21.86 -24.38 -18.19
C GLY A 374 21.28 -25.64 -17.54
N ASN A 375 21.03 -25.61 -16.24
CA ASN A 375 20.33 -26.63 -15.49
C ASN A 375 18.90 -26.17 -15.20
N SER A 376 18.01 -27.11 -14.91
CA SER A 376 16.69 -26.87 -14.38
C SER A 376 16.76 -26.52 -12.88
N THR A 377 15.75 -25.84 -12.38
CA THR A 377 15.60 -25.56 -10.95
C THR A 377 15.46 -26.85 -10.15
N SER A 378 16.31 -27.07 -9.16
CA SER A 378 16.22 -28.18 -8.22
C SER A 378 15.33 -27.86 -7.00
N ALA A 379 15.48 -26.66 -6.46
CA ALA A 379 14.65 -26.14 -5.37
C ALA A 379 14.58 -24.61 -5.46
N VAL A 380 13.49 -24.06 -4.93
CA VAL A 380 13.26 -22.61 -4.84
C VAL A 380 13.21 -22.20 -3.38
N GLU A 381 13.98 -21.20 -3.00
CA GLU A 381 13.95 -20.59 -1.67
C GLU A 381 12.95 -19.42 -1.65
N PHE A 382 12.11 -19.38 -0.64
CA PHE A 382 11.20 -18.27 -0.39
C PHE A 382 11.71 -17.42 0.79
N TRP A 383 11.86 -16.13 0.54
CA TRP A 383 12.44 -15.18 1.49
C TRP A 383 11.50 -14.02 1.76
N ASP A 384 11.53 -13.49 2.97
CA ASP A 384 11.02 -12.16 3.31
C ASP A 384 12.22 -11.20 3.45
N VAL A 385 12.06 -9.98 2.94
CA VAL A 385 13.03 -8.89 3.09
C VAL A 385 12.33 -7.69 3.68
N ILE A 386 12.91 -7.14 4.74
CA ILE A 386 12.43 -5.96 5.46
C ILE A 386 13.56 -4.95 5.52
N LYS A 387 13.23 -3.68 5.29
CA LYS A 387 14.14 -2.56 5.58
C LYS A 387 13.99 -2.22 7.06
N ALA A 388 15.01 -2.45 7.85
CA ALA A 388 15.04 -2.07 9.27
C ALA A 388 15.08 -0.55 9.45
N ASP A 389 14.72 -0.07 10.63
CA ASP A 389 14.65 1.37 10.93
C ASP A 389 16.02 2.08 10.85
N ASN A 390 17.11 1.34 11.07
CA ASN A 390 18.48 1.82 10.88
C ASN A 390 18.93 1.86 9.41
N GLY A 391 18.08 1.40 8.46
CA GLY A 391 18.36 1.31 7.03
C GLY A 391 19.00 0.00 6.58
N ASP A 392 19.30 -0.93 7.49
CA ASP A 392 19.86 -2.24 7.18
C ASP A 392 18.80 -3.17 6.56
N ILE A 393 19.31 -4.23 5.93
CA ILE A 393 18.48 -5.28 5.31
C ILE A 393 18.37 -6.45 6.26
N GLU A 394 17.14 -6.82 6.61
CA GLU A 394 16.84 -8.06 7.32
C GLU A 394 16.26 -9.07 6.35
N GLU A 395 16.97 -10.18 6.16
CA GLU A 395 16.55 -11.30 5.31
C GLU A 395 16.15 -12.49 6.19
N THR A 396 14.99 -13.07 5.88
CA THR A 396 14.52 -14.28 6.55
C THR A 396 14.10 -15.31 5.51
N MET A 397 14.79 -16.46 5.51
CA MET A 397 14.36 -17.62 4.71
C MET A 397 13.16 -18.28 5.39
N LEU A 398 12.06 -18.38 4.67
CA LEU A 398 10.78 -18.91 5.16
C LEU A 398 10.61 -20.38 4.83
N LEU A 399 11.03 -20.79 3.63
CA LEU A 399 10.79 -22.14 3.12
C LEU A 399 11.72 -22.43 1.93
N SER A 400 12.14 -23.67 1.77
CA SER A 400 12.75 -24.20 0.54
C SER A 400 11.83 -25.28 -0.04
N VAL A 401 11.50 -25.19 -1.32
CA VAL A 401 10.57 -26.07 -2.03
C VAL A 401 11.28 -26.76 -3.17
N THR A 402 11.36 -28.09 -3.13
CA THR A 402 11.96 -28.87 -4.22
C THR A 402 11.09 -28.85 -5.47
N ARG A 403 11.71 -29.04 -6.65
CA ARG A 403 11.03 -28.97 -7.96
C ARG A 403 9.81 -29.89 -8.08
N GLU A 404 9.87 -31.10 -7.48
CA GLU A 404 8.82 -32.12 -7.54
C GLU A 404 7.52 -31.68 -6.81
N LYS A 405 7.62 -30.75 -5.86
CA LYS A 405 6.44 -30.22 -5.15
C LYS A 405 5.63 -29.20 -5.97
N PHE A 406 6.18 -28.69 -7.09
CA PHE A 406 5.46 -27.77 -7.97
C PHE A 406 4.48 -28.55 -8.88
N ASP A 407 3.19 -28.20 -8.76
CA ASP A 407 2.12 -28.72 -9.62
C ASP A 407 2.18 -28.15 -11.07
N ALA A 408 1.24 -28.54 -11.91
CA ALA A 408 1.14 -28.06 -13.30
C ALA A 408 0.97 -26.53 -13.42
N SER A 409 0.53 -25.86 -12.37
CA SER A 409 0.40 -24.38 -12.37
C SER A 409 1.73 -23.68 -12.16
N CYS A 410 2.76 -24.37 -11.68
CA CYS A 410 4.06 -23.83 -11.29
C CYS A 410 3.93 -22.53 -10.48
N SER A 411 2.96 -22.46 -9.58
CA SER A 411 2.69 -21.26 -8.78
C SER A 411 3.83 -20.97 -7.81
N PHE A 412 4.26 -19.71 -7.74
CA PHE A 412 5.26 -19.25 -6.76
C PHE A 412 4.61 -18.69 -5.49
N ASP A 413 3.39 -19.11 -5.19
CA ASP A 413 2.74 -18.83 -3.90
C ASP A 413 3.25 -19.75 -2.81
N MET A 414 4.13 -19.24 -1.96
CA MET A 414 4.73 -19.98 -0.85
C MET A 414 3.69 -20.68 0.05
N ARG A 415 2.50 -20.07 0.20
CA ARG A 415 1.43 -20.61 1.08
C ARG A 415 0.98 -22.00 0.66
N ARG A 416 1.07 -22.34 -0.64
CA ARG A 416 0.75 -23.67 -1.18
C ARG A 416 1.72 -24.76 -0.74
N TYR A 417 2.95 -24.38 -0.34
CA TYR A 417 4.05 -25.30 -0.02
C TYR A 417 4.40 -25.32 1.47
N LYS A 418 3.86 -24.37 2.24
CA LYS A 418 3.95 -24.49 3.71
C LYS A 418 3.27 -25.78 4.08
N GLU A 419 4.06 -26.78 4.46
CA GLU A 419 3.55 -27.89 5.24
C GLU A 419 3.01 -27.26 6.51
N VAL A 420 1.71 -27.18 6.63
CA VAL A 420 1.08 -27.06 7.93
C VAL A 420 1.53 -28.38 8.58
N LYS A 421 2.61 -28.38 9.37
CA LYS A 421 2.89 -29.49 10.27
C LYS A 421 1.56 -29.67 10.98
N ALA A 422 0.93 -30.81 10.76
CA ALA A 422 -0.21 -31.19 11.54
C ALA A 422 0.27 -30.99 12.98
N VAL A 423 -0.15 -29.93 13.63
CA VAL A 423 0.05 -29.77 15.06
C VAL A 423 -0.62 -31.02 15.58
N ALA A 424 0.19 -31.90 16.18
CA ALA A 424 -0.33 -33.15 16.71
C ALA A 424 -1.52 -32.74 17.55
N ASN A 425 -2.72 -33.13 17.08
CA ASN A 425 -3.93 -32.87 17.86
C ASN A 425 -3.69 -33.54 19.22
N PRO A 426 -3.70 -32.81 20.33
CA PRO A 426 -3.51 -33.41 21.67
C PRO A 426 -4.44 -34.60 21.93
N ALA A 427 -5.64 -34.59 21.29
CA ALA A 427 -6.61 -35.67 21.35
C ALA A 427 -6.31 -36.86 20.41
N GLY A 428 -5.19 -36.84 19.65
CA GLY A 428 -4.75 -37.94 18.79
C GLY A 428 -5.62 -38.24 17.56
N PHE A 429 -6.58 -37.36 17.18
CA PHE A 429 -7.41 -37.57 16.00
C PHE A 429 -6.65 -37.33 14.69
N PRO A 430 -6.97 -38.06 13.60
CA PRO A 430 -6.32 -37.85 12.31
C PRO A 430 -6.58 -36.46 11.74
N MET A 431 -5.53 -35.88 11.19
CA MET A 431 -5.60 -34.62 10.47
C MET A 431 -5.73 -34.91 8.97
N VAL A 432 -6.84 -34.46 8.35
CA VAL A 432 -7.14 -34.69 6.92
C VAL A 432 -7.26 -33.34 6.19
N LYS A 433 -6.93 -33.32 4.89
CA LYS A 433 -7.09 -32.10 4.11
C LYS A 433 -8.57 -31.80 3.84
N LEU A 434 -8.95 -30.55 3.82
CA LEU A 434 -10.30 -30.12 3.48
C LEU A 434 -10.74 -30.67 2.11
N SER A 435 -9.85 -30.73 1.12
CA SER A 435 -10.12 -31.34 -0.19
C SER A 435 -10.46 -32.82 -0.17
N ASP A 436 -10.05 -33.52 0.86
CA ASP A 436 -10.28 -34.97 0.97
C ASP A 436 -11.70 -35.28 1.50
N ILE A 437 -12.25 -34.38 2.32
CA ILE A 437 -13.54 -34.55 3.01
C ILE A 437 -14.65 -33.66 2.47
N ALA A 438 -14.33 -32.66 1.62
CA ALA A 438 -15.27 -31.67 1.12
C ALA A 438 -15.10 -31.39 -0.39
N VAL A 439 -16.21 -31.08 -1.05
CA VAL A 439 -16.24 -30.52 -2.40
C VAL A 439 -16.81 -29.12 -2.37
N HIS A 440 -16.46 -28.30 -3.38
CA HIS A 440 -16.91 -26.93 -3.47
C HIS A 440 -17.66 -26.63 -4.76
N GLU A 441 -18.50 -25.61 -4.69
CA GLU A 441 -19.10 -24.97 -5.86
C GLU A 441 -19.01 -23.46 -5.75
N ASN A 442 -18.75 -22.80 -6.88
CA ASN A 442 -18.80 -21.33 -6.94
C ASN A 442 -20.24 -20.83 -6.97
N GLY A 443 -20.53 -19.77 -6.25
CA GLY A 443 -21.78 -19.05 -6.37
C GLY A 443 -21.91 -18.35 -7.73
N LYS A 444 -23.13 -17.93 -8.06
CA LYS A 444 -23.45 -17.25 -9.32
C LYS A 444 -23.99 -15.84 -9.02
N THR A 445 -23.42 -14.83 -9.67
CA THR A 445 -23.90 -13.45 -9.55
C THR A 445 -25.36 -13.35 -10.00
N LEU A 446 -26.18 -12.74 -9.15
CA LEU A 446 -27.58 -12.44 -9.45
C LEU A 446 -27.66 -11.02 -10.03
N SER A 447 -28.39 -10.85 -11.13
CA SER A 447 -28.61 -9.52 -11.68
C SER A 447 -29.50 -8.69 -10.74
N SER A 448 -29.42 -7.37 -10.82
CA SER A 448 -30.23 -6.46 -9.99
C SER A 448 -31.75 -6.64 -10.24
N VAL A 449 -32.12 -7.06 -11.43
CA VAL A 449 -33.53 -7.33 -11.82
C VAL A 449 -34.09 -8.62 -11.17
N GLN A 450 -33.22 -9.56 -10.81
CA GLN A 450 -33.59 -10.83 -10.16
C GLN A 450 -33.62 -10.75 -8.64
N LYS A 451 -33.06 -9.69 -8.04
CA LYS A 451 -33.23 -9.38 -6.62
C LYS A 451 -34.57 -8.66 -6.42
N MET A 452 -35.29 -9.08 -5.42
CA MET A 452 -36.60 -8.50 -5.10
C MET A 452 -36.80 -8.48 -3.58
N GLU A 453 -37.59 -7.57 -3.08
CA GLU A 453 -38.01 -7.56 -1.69
C GLU A 453 -39.14 -8.61 -1.48
N GLY A 454 -39.01 -9.41 -0.39
CA GLY A 454 -40.03 -10.42 -0.05
C GLY A 454 -40.00 -11.70 -0.90
N GLY A 455 -38.90 -11.97 -1.62
CA GLY A 455 -38.71 -13.25 -2.30
C GLY A 455 -38.58 -14.45 -1.34
N GLU A 456 -38.83 -15.66 -1.84
CA GLU A 456 -38.89 -16.89 -1.04
C GLU A 456 -37.51 -17.33 -0.49
N TYR A 457 -36.42 -17.02 -1.21
CA TYR A 457 -35.08 -17.50 -0.89
C TYR A 457 -34.14 -16.34 -0.60
N ASP A 458 -33.38 -16.49 0.50
CA ASP A 458 -32.35 -15.53 0.88
C ASP A 458 -31.15 -15.54 -0.11
N VAL A 459 -30.52 -14.39 -0.33
CA VAL A 459 -29.33 -14.23 -1.18
C VAL A 459 -28.10 -14.02 -0.31
N MET A 460 -27.14 -14.95 -0.38
CA MET A 460 -25.83 -14.83 0.29
C MET A 460 -24.78 -14.32 -0.70
N GLY A 461 -24.24 -13.12 -0.44
CA GLY A 461 -23.17 -12.50 -1.22
C GLY A 461 -21.77 -12.65 -0.60
N GLY A 462 -20.90 -11.69 -0.86
CA GLY A 462 -19.56 -11.60 -0.26
C GLY A 462 -19.53 -10.99 1.16
N GLY A 463 -20.70 -10.73 1.77
CA GLY A 463 -20.84 -10.15 3.11
C GLY A 463 -20.97 -11.22 4.21
N MET A 464 -21.25 -10.76 5.43
CA MET A 464 -21.42 -11.59 6.62
C MET A 464 -22.90 -11.98 6.88
N SER A 465 -23.84 -11.39 6.12
CA SER A 465 -25.27 -11.61 6.20
C SER A 465 -25.90 -11.69 4.82
N TYR A 466 -27.16 -12.14 4.77
CA TYR A 466 -27.93 -12.10 3.54
C TYR A 466 -28.11 -10.66 3.06
N ASN A 467 -28.03 -10.46 1.74
CA ASN A 467 -28.07 -9.14 1.10
C ASN A 467 -29.24 -8.98 0.12
N GLY A 468 -30.38 -9.58 0.45
CA GLY A 468 -31.62 -9.53 -0.32
C GLY A 468 -32.29 -10.89 -0.46
N THR A 469 -33.38 -10.94 -1.24
CA THR A 469 -34.17 -12.14 -1.50
C THR A 469 -34.40 -12.34 -3.00
N THR A 470 -34.81 -13.54 -3.39
CA THR A 470 -35.15 -13.94 -4.77
C THR A 470 -36.18 -15.08 -4.77
N ASN A 471 -36.84 -15.33 -5.88
CA ASN A 471 -37.79 -16.45 -6.03
C ASN A 471 -37.14 -17.73 -6.58
N THR A 472 -35.83 -17.75 -6.74
CA THR A 472 -35.09 -18.92 -7.21
C THR A 472 -33.95 -19.23 -6.24
N PHE A 473 -33.57 -20.50 -6.17
CA PHE A 473 -32.41 -20.94 -5.39
C PHE A 473 -31.38 -21.65 -6.28
N ASN A 474 -30.14 -21.65 -5.88
CA ASN A 474 -29.07 -22.42 -6.53
C ASN A 474 -28.29 -23.31 -5.57
N ARG A 475 -28.71 -23.34 -4.30
CA ARG A 475 -28.15 -24.23 -3.26
C ARG A 475 -29.27 -24.78 -2.38
N ASP A 476 -29.13 -26.04 -2.06
CA ASP A 476 -29.94 -26.68 -1.04
C ASP A 476 -29.45 -26.28 0.37
N GLY A 477 -30.24 -26.55 1.40
CA GLY A 477 -29.83 -26.40 2.79
C GLY A 477 -28.73 -27.40 3.20
N ASN A 478 -28.26 -27.27 4.42
CA ASN A 478 -27.15 -28.04 4.98
C ASN A 478 -25.83 -27.86 4.23
N THR A 479 -25.53 -26.62 3.87
CA THR A 479 -24.29 -26.22 3.18
C THR A 479 -23.55 -25.14 3.95
N ILE A 480 -22.23 -25.08 3.77
CA ILE A 480 -21.37 -24.01 4.26
C ILE A 480 -21.15 -23.01 3.11
N SER A 481 -21.24 -21.72 3.38
CA SER A 481 -20.71 -20.70 2.47
C SER A 481 -19.47 -20.03 3.05
N ILE A 482 -18.53 -19.68 2.17
CA ILE A 482 -17.36 -18.87 2.48
C ILE A 482 -17.33 -17.66 1.56
N SER A 483 -17.34 -16.45 2.12
CA SER A 483 -17.32 -15.20 1.38
C SER A 483 -16.07 -15.08 0.49
N LYS A 484 -16.27 -14.80 -0.82
CA LYS A 484 -15.17 -14.81 -1.81
C LYS A 484 -14.42 -13.50 -1.89
N SER A 485 -15.08 -12.36 -1.70
CA SER A 485 -14.49 -11.07 -1.97
C SER A 485 -14.87 -9.99 -0.97
N GLY A 486 -14.06 -8.90 -0.93
CA GLY A 486 -14.29 -7.74 -0.08
C GLY A 486 -13.78 -7.93 1.35
N ALA A 487 -14.17 -7.01 2.22
CA ALA A 487 -13.69 -6.96 3.62
C ALA A 487 -14.06 -8.21 4.45
N SER A 488 -15.07 -8.98 4.02
CA SER A 488 -15.51 -10.21 4.67
C SER A 488 -14.98 -11.48 4.01
N ALA A 489 -14.01 -11.39 3.09
CA ALA A 489 -13.44 -12.56 2.44
C ALA A 489 -12.91 -13.58 3.48
N GLY A 490 -13.26 -14.86 3.31
CA GLY A 490 -12.96 -15.92 4.25
C GLY A 490 -13.99 -16.11 5.37
N PHE A 491 -15.03 -15.28 5.49
CA PHE A 491 -16.11 -15.45 6.47
C PHE A 491 -16.92 -16.72 6.18
N VAL A 492 -17.19 -17.52 7.22
CA VAL A 492 -17.84 -18.84 7.14
C VAL A 492 -19.25 -18.76 7.72
N ALA A 493 -20.27 -19.14 6.92
CA ALA A 493 -21.66 -19.23 7.36
C ALA A 493 -22.25 -20.61 7.06
N PHE A 494 -23.27 -21.01 7.85
CA PHE A 494 -24.02 -22.25 7.64
C PHE A 494 -25.47 -21.97 7.27
N HIS A 495 -25.98 -22.66 6.26
CA HIS A 495 -27.33 -22.47 5.71
C HIS A 495 -28.15 -23.74 5.94
N THR A 496 -29.23 -23.63 6.70
CA THR A 496 -30.16 -24.76 6.97
C THR A 496 -31.22 -24.90 5.92
N LYS A 497 -31.56 -23.82 5.18
CA LYS A 497 -32.62 -23.74 4.16
C LYS A 497 -32.00 -23.51 2.78
N LYS A 498 -32.81 -23.73 1.74
CA LYS A 498 -32.45 -23.36 0.37
C LYS A 498 -32.19 -21.86 0.27
N TYR A 499 -31.20 -21.47 -0.54
CA TYR A 499 -30.80 -20.09 -0.71
C TYR A 499 -30.11 -19.87 -2.07
N TRP A 500 -29.87 -18.62 -2.41
CA TRP A 500 -29.06 -18.26 -3.56
C TRP A 500 -27.63 -17.89 -3.11
N ALA A 501 -26.67 -18.69 -3.58
CA ALA A 501 -25.24 -18.41 -3.40
C ALA A 501 -24.76 -17.47 -4.52
N GLY A 502 -24.38 -16.25 -4.15
CA GLY A 502 -23.87 -15.20 -5.04
C GLY A 502 -22.33 -15.16 -5.07
N ASP A 503 -21.71 -14.14 -4.47
CA ASP A 503 -20.26 -14.00 -4.42
C ASP A 503 -19.65 -14.75 -3.22
N CYS A 504 -19.86 -16.05 -3.18
CA CYS A 504 -19.33 -16.97 -2.16
C CYS A 504 -18.94 -18.32 -2.78
N LEU A 505 -18.07 -19.05 -2.08
CA LEU A 505 -17.85 -20.48 -2.27
C LEU A 505 -18.85 -21.23 -1.42
N THR A 506 -19.42 -22.32 -1.92
CA THR A 506 -20.21 -23.25 -1.13
C THR A 506 -19.47 -24.57 -0.95
N ILE A 507 -19.56 -25.15 0.24
CA ILE A 507 -18.88 -26.40 0.61
C ILE A 507 -19.93 -27.39 1.08
N ILE A 508 -19.82 -28.62 0.58
CA ILE A 508 -20.61 -29.77 1.01
C ILE A 508 -19.68 -30.93 1.35
N SER A 509 -20.12 -31.83 2.22
CA SER A 509 -19.35 -33.03 2.57
C SER A 509 -19.21 -33.94 1.34
N LYS A 510 -17.97 -34.41 1.12
CA LYS A 510 -17.62 -35.37 0.06
C LYS A 510 -17.76 -36.84 0.51
N THR A 511 -17.62 -37.06 1.80
CA THR A 511 -17.58 -38.40 2.40
C THR A 511 -18.65 -38.55 3.51
N HIS A 512 -19.06 -39.78 3.80
CA HIS A 512 -19.95 -40.03 4.94
C HIS A 512 -19.22 -39.98 6.31
N GLU A 513 -17.93 -39.82 6.30
CA GLU A 513 -17.10 -39.72 7.49
C GLU A 513 -17.02 -38.32 8.10
N CYS A 514 -17.45 -37.31 7.36
CA CYS A 514 -17.42 -35.92 7.80
C CYS A 514 -18.86 -35.36 7.92
N ASP A 515 -19.27 -35.01 9.12
CA ASP A 515 -20.49 -34.25 9.39
C ASP A 515 -20.29 -32.80 8.94
N ILE A 516 -21.16 -32.30 8.07
CA ILE A 516 -21.04 -30.95 7.51
C ILE A 516 -21.20 -29.84 8.56
N ARG A 517 -21.98 -30.08 9.64
CA ARG A 517 -22.08 -29.11 10.74
C ARG A 517 -20.85 -29.12 11.62
N TYR A 518 -20.22 -30.30 11.82
CA TYR A 518 -18.92 -30.39 12.48
C TYR A 518 -17.89 -29.56 11.71
N LEU A 519 -17.81 -29.75 10.39
CA LEU A 519 -16.90 -28.99 9.53
C LEU A 519 -17.18 -27.49 9.59
N TYR A 520 -18.45 -27.08 9.61
CA TYR A 520 -18.82 -25.67 9.80
C TYR A 520 -18.28 -25.11 11.13
N TYR A 521 -18.52 -25.82 12.23
CA TYR A 521 -18.06 -25.37 13.53
C TYR A 521 -16.53 -25.32 13.61
N TYR A 522 -15.85 -26.33 13.05
CA TYR A 522 -14.39 -26.35 12.99
C TYR A 522 -13.83 -25.14 12.24
N LEU A 523 -14.33 -24.83 11.06
CA LEU A 523 -13.90 -23.67 10.25
C LEU A 523 -14.29 -22.34 10.90
N LYS A 524 -15.45 -22.26 11.56
CA LYS A 524 -15.91 -21.05 12.23
C LYS A 524 -15.06 -20.73 13.47
N ILE A 525 -14.77 -21.72 14.28
CA ILE A 525 -13.94 -21.58 15.48
C ILE A 525 -12.50 -21.22 15.06
N ASN A 526 -11.98 -21.89 14.05
CA ASN A 526 -10.65 -21.64 13.48
C ASN A 526 -10.72 -20.69 12.25
N SER A 527 -11.50 -19.63 12.35
CA SER A 527 -11.72 -18.68 11.23
C SER A 527 -10.42 -18.09 10.66
N HIS A 528 -9.34 -18.05 11.47
CA HIS A 528 -8.03 -17.65 10.99
C HIS A 528 -7.50 -18.56 9.86
N LEU A 529 -7.92 -19.82 9.78
CA LEU A 529 -7.52 -20.73 8.71
C LEU A 529 -8.05 -20.30 7.34
N THR A 530 -9.25 -19.72 7.28
CA THR A 530 -9.85 -19.22 6.04
C THR A 530 -9.49 -17.75 5.77
N THR A 531 -9.37 -16.92 6.80
CA THR A 531 -9.04 -15.48 6.64
C THR A 531 -7.56 -15.22 6.37
N SER A 532 -6.65 -16.05 6.90
CA SER A 532 -5.21 -15.92 6.61
C SER A 532 -4.82 -16.31 5.18
N THR A 533 -5.70 -17.02 4.45
CA THR A 533 -5.49 -17.39 3.04
C THR A 533 -5.97 -16.32 2.07
N VAL A 534 -6.64 -15.29 2.57
CA VAL A 534 -7.18 -14.20 1.74
C VAL A 534 -6.05 -13.44 1.05
N SER A 535 -6.19 -13.19 -0.25
CA SER A 535 -5.21 -12.52 -1.09
C SER A 535 -5.83 -11.37 -1.88
N GLY A 536 -5.02 -10.37 -2.24
CA GLY A 536 -5.42 -9.19 -3.01
C GLY A 536 -5.32 -7.91 -2.18
N SER A 537 -4.57 -6.93 -2.69
CA SER A 537 -4.27 -5.67 -1.99
C SER A 537 -5.40 -4.64 -2.10
N THR A 538 -6.16 -4.64 -3.20
CA THR A 538 -7.25 -3.67 -3.43
C THR A 538 -8.61 -4.24 -3.03
N ILE A 539 -8.87 -5.49 -3.38
CA ILE A 539 -10.08 -6.25 -2.98
C ILE A 539 -9.59 -7.61 -2.48
N PRO A 540 -9.72 -7.92 -1.18
CA PRO A 540 -9.38 -9.23 -0.64
C PRO A 540 -10.23 -10.34 -1.30
N HIS A 541 -9.58 -11.46 -1.66
CA HIS A 541 -10.26 -12.63 -2.23
C HIS A 541 -9.87 -13.92 -1.51
N CYS A 542 -10.88 -14.78 -1.28
CA CYS A 542 -10.71 -16.14 -0.78
C CYS A 542 -11.10 -17.13 -1.90
N LYS A 543 -10.16 -17.98 -2.31
CA LYS A 543 -10.37 -18.97 -3.38
C LYS A 543 -10.29 -20.39 -2.84
N TRP A 544 -10.98 -21.32 -3.49
CA TRP A 544 -10.88 -22.73 -3.12
C TRP A 544 -9.45 -23.25 -3.12
N ASP A 545 -8.65 -22.89 -4.13
CA ASP A 545 -7.27 -23.32 -4.24
C ASP A 545 -6.41 -22.91 -3.03
N ASP A 546 -6.78 -21.84 -2.36
CA ASP A 546 -6.09 -21.32 -1.18
C ASP A 546 -6.49 -22.05 0.11
N ILE A 547 -7.74 -22.52 0.21
CA ILE A 547 -8.29 -23.17 1.42
C ILE A 547 -8.34 -24.69 1.35
N LYS A 548 -8.31 -25.32 0.17
CA LYS A 548 -8.40 -26.78 -0.01
C LYS A 548 -7.32 -27.58 0.74
N CYS A 549 -6.18 -26.97 1.04
CA CYS A 549 -5.06 -27.55 1.75
C CYS A 549 -5.13 -27.40 3.27
N ILE A 550 -6.18 -26.77 3.82
CA ILE A 550 -6.39 -26.67 5.27
C ILE A 550 -6.55 -28.07 5.84
N TYR A 551 -5.84 -28.36 6.94
CA TYR A 551 -5.98 -29.60 7.67
C TYR A 551 -7.09 -29.48 8.72
N ILE A 552 -7.98 -30.44 8.72
CA ILE A 552 -9.13 -30.58 9.64
C ILE A 552 -8.87 -31.77 10.54
N SER A 553 -8.98 -31.59 11.85
CA SER A 553 -9.03 -32.71 12.79
C SER A 553 -10.36 -33.46 12.59
N LEU A 554 -10.29 -34.75 12.27
CA LEU A 554 -11.46 -35.58 11.94
C LEU A 554 -11.65 -36.69 12.96
N PRO A 555 -12.37 -36.44 14.06
CA PRO A 555 -12.76 -37.51 15.02
C PRO A 555 -13.73 -38.53 14.36
N PRO A 556 -13.98 -39.67 14.97
CA PRO A 556 -15.04 -40.58 14.55
C PRO A 556 -16.39 -39.88 14.46
N LEU A 557 -17.27 -40.29 13.52
CA LEU A 557 -18.55 -39.61 13.24
C LEU A 557 -19.45 -39.49 14.48
N LYS A 558 -19.37 -40.46 15.41
CA LYS A 558 -20.10 -40.40 16.68
C LYS A 558 -19.65 -39.19 17.51
N THR A 559 -18.36 -39.00 17.66
CA THR A 559 -17.77 -37.88 18.40
C THR A 559 -18.07 -36.54 17.69
N GLN A 560 -18.02 -36.48 16.33
CA GLN A 560 -18.44 -35.29 15.59
C GLN A 560 -19.88 -34.90 15.91
N LYS A 561 -20.81 -35.83 15.93
CA LYS A 561 -22.22 -35.59 16.26
C LYS A 561 -22.41 -35.13 17.71
N GLU A 562 -21.66 -35.67 18.65
CA GLU A 562 -21.65 -35.22 20.05
C GLU A 562 -21.15 -33.78 20.18
N ILE A 563 -20.05 -33.44 19.49
CA ILE A 563 -19.54 -32.07 19.40
C ILE A 563 -20.58 -31.14 18.78
N VAL A 564 -21.21 -31.54 17.66
CA VAL A 564 -22.27 -30.75 16.99
C VAL A 564 -23.45 -30.52 17.94
N ALA A 565 -23.99 -31.58 18.56
CA ALA A 565 -25.10 -31.45 19.49
C ALA A 565 -24.80 -30.50 20.66
N THR A 566 -23.56 -30.50 21.09
CA THR A 566 -23.04 -29.65 22.15
C THR A 566 -22.95 -28.18 21.67
N LEU A 567 -22.34 -27.95 20.51
CA LEU A 567 -22.19 -26.62 19.93
C LEU A 567 -23.54 -26.04 19.52
N ASP A 568 -24.49 -26.86 19.06
CA ASP A 568 -25.86 -26.45 18.78
C ASP A 568 -26.56 -25.88 20.02
N ARG A 569 -26.40 -26.55 21.18
CA ARG A 569 -26.92 -26.04 22.46
C ARG A 569 -26.26 -24.69 22.86
N ILE A 570 -24.95 -24.54 22.62
CA ILE A 570 -24.21 -23.32 22.91
C ILE A 570 -24.65 -22.15 22.02
N TYR A 571 -24.97 -22.42 20.76
CA TYR A 571 -25.34 -21.40 19.78
C TYR A 571 -26.85 -21.16 19.66
N ALA A 572 -27.70 -21.87 20.41
CA ALA A 572 -29.16 -21.66 20.38
C ALA A 572 -29.55 -20.33 21.04
N PRO A 573 -30.48 -19.55 20.47
CA PRO A 573 -30.94 -18.31 21.07
C PRO A 573 -31.88 -18.51 22.26
N GLY A 574 -31.69 -17.71 23.34
CA GLY A 574 -32.65 -17.71 24.48
C GLY A 574 -32.17 -16.90 25.69
N THR A 575 -33.07 -16.22 26.32
CA THR A 575 -33.05 -15.13 27.30
C THR A 575 -32.76 -15.50 28.77
N THR A 576 -32.05 -14.65 29.54
CA THR A 576 -32.26 -14.24 30.97
C THR A 576 -31.15 -13.25 31.47
N GLU A 577 -31.41 -12.60 32.62
CA GLU A 577 -30.86 -11.32 33.09
C GLU A 577 -29.34 -11.22 33.38
N LEU A 578 -28.78 -9.99 33.20
CA LEU A 578 -27.35 -9.65 33.19
C LEU A 578 -26.58 -9.98 34.46
N ALA A 579 -27.19 -9.82 35.63
CA ALA A 579 -26.51 -10.00 36.91
C ALA A 579 -26.25 -11.49 37.25
N GLU A 580 -27.17 -12.39 36.90
CA GLU A 580 -26.98 -13.84 37.04
C GLU A 580 -25.90 -14.36 36.08
N THR A 581 -25.81 -13.75 34.90
CA THR A 581 -24.87 -14.14 33.85
C THR A 581 -23.43 -13.78 34.19
N LEU A 582 -23.16 -12.68 34.83
CA LEU A 582 -21.82 -12.31 35.34
C LEU A 582 -21.35 -13.23 36.46
N LYS A 583 -22.23 -13.59 37.43
CA LYS A 583 -21.93 -14.55 38.47
C LYS A 583 -21.67 -15.97 37.93
N LEU A 584 -22.31 -16.35 36.84
CA LEU A 584 -22.14 -17.64 36.17
C LEU A 584 -20.83 -17.67 35.35
N THR A 585 -20.36 -16.53 34.83
CA THR A 585 -19.07 -16.42 34.16
C THR A 585 -17.91 -16.66 35.14
N ASP A 586 -17.96 -16.03 36.31
CA ASP A 586 -16.96 -16.21 37.37
C ASP A 586 -16.95 -17.69 37.86
N LYS A 587 -18.11 -18.29 38.06
CA LYS A 587 -18.23 -19.69 38.49
C LYS A 587 -17.78 -20.70 37.43
N ALA A 588 -17.92 -20.37 36.11
CA ALA A 588 -17.43 -21.17 35.01
C ALA A 588 -15.90 -21.10 34.91
N MET A 589 -15.31 -19.92 35.21
CA MET A 589 -13.86 -19.74 35.24
C MET A 589 -13.24 -20.51 36.41
N ASP A 590 -13.86 -20.51 37.57
CA ASP A 590 -13.42 -21.28 38.74
C ASP A 590 -13.45 -22.81 38.48
N LEU A 591 -14.45 -23.33 37.75
CA LEU A 591 -14.56 -24.73 37.37
C LEU A 591 -13.50 -25.17 36.36
N VAL A 592 -13.16 -24.32 35.38
CA VAL A 592 -12.10 -24.58 34.40
C VAL A 592 -10.71 -24.53 35.04
N LEU A 593 -10.50 -23.68 36.04
CA LEU A 593 -9.24 -23.59 36.79
C LEU A 593 -9.07 -24.70 37.85
N ALA A 594 -10.15 -25.28 38.32
CA ALA A 594 -10.12 -26.28 39.39
C ALA A 594 -9.87 -27.72 38.91
N ASP A 595 -10.17 -28.06 37.64
CA ASP A 595 -9.98 -29.42 37.13
C ASP A 595 -9.52 -29.47 35.66
N PRO A 596 -8.26 -29.18 35.37
CA PRO A 596 -7.71 -29.18 34.02
C PRO A 596 -7.53 -30.58 33.39
N GLY A 597 -7.85 -31.66 34.07
CA GLY A 597 -7.66 -33.03 33.62
C GLY A 597 -8.85 -33.97 33.81
N GLY A 598 -10.00 -33.49 34.21
CA GLY A 598 -11.19 -34.28 34.53
C GLY A 598 -11.90 -34.88 33.32
N ALA A 599 -12.32 -36.12 33.46
CA ALA A 599 -12.86 -36.98 32.40
C ALA A 599 -14.29 -36.65 31.92
N SER A 600 -14.91 -35.50 32.27
CA SER A 600 -16.27 -35.13 31.83
C SER A 600 -16.30 -33.80 31.11
N LEU A 601 -16.70 -33.85 29.82
CA LEU A 601 -16.88 -32.64 28.96
C LEU A 601 -18.12 -31.81 29.34
N GLU A 602 -19.08 -32.34 30.07
CA GLU A 602 -20.36 -31.73 30.40
C GLU A 602 -20.25 -30.41 31.19
N PRO A 603 -19.43 -30.29 32.28
CA PRO A 603 -19.30 -29.04 33.02
C PRO A 603 -18.67 -27.91 32.19
N ILE A 604 -17.73 -28.23 31.30
CA ILE A 604 -17.00 -27.29 30.46
C ILE A 604 -17.91 -26.80 29.34
N VAL A 605 -18.76 -27.64 28.81
CA VAL A 605 -19.78 -27.30 27.82
C VAL A 605 -20.83 -26.36 28.38
N GLU A 606 -21.29 -26.63 29.61
CA GLU A 606 -22.25 -25.72 30.26
C GLU A 606 -21.59 -24.40 30.63
N ALA A 607 -20.33 -24.38 31.05
CA ALA A 607 -19.56 -23.16 31.27
C ALA A 607 -19.42 -22.33 29.98
N GLN A 608 -19.10 -22.93 28.82
CA GLN A 608 -19.01 -22.23 27.53
C GLN A 608 -20.38 -21.72 27.06
N ARG A 609 -21.44 -22.47 27.25
CA ARG A 609 -22.82 -22.02 26.98
C ARG A 609 -23.15 -20.78 27.77
N LEU A 610 -22.84 -20.79 29.05
CA LEU A 610 -23.10 -19.69 29.99
C LEU A 610 -22.26 -18.44 29.62
N ILE A 611 -20.96 -18.60 29.29
CA ILE A 611 -20.08 -17.51 28.85
C ILE A 611 -20.57 -16.89 27.56
N ARG A 612 -21.03 -17.68 26.58
CA ARG A 612 -21.57 -17.13 25.33
C ARG A 612 -22.92 -16.44 25.50
N LYS A 613 -23.78 -17.02 26.31
CA LYS A 613 -25.06 -16.41 26.63
C LYS A 613 -24.82 -15.06 27.33
N SER A 614 -23.81 -15.01 28.23
CA SER A 614 -23.41 -13.78 28.88
C SER A 614 -22.77 -12.77 27.92
N ALA A 615 -21.90 -13.21 27.02
CA ALA A 615 -21.29 -12.33 26.01
C ALA A 615 -22.32 -11.75 25.04
N GLN A 616 -23.31 -12.56 24.60
CA GLN A 616 -24.38 -12.07 23.72
C GLN A 616 -25.30 -11.10 24.47
N MET A 617 -25.69 -11.41 25.71
CA MET A 617 -26.49 -10.47 26.54
C MET A 617 -25.74 -9.19 26.85
N VAL A 618 -24.42 -9.28 27.15
CA VAL A 618 -23.57 -8.07 27.34
C VAL A 618 -23.52 -7.28 26.04
N ALA A 619 -23.43 -7.93 24.88
CA ALA A 619 -23.46 -7.24 23.58
C ALA A 619 -24.81 -6.57 23.29
N ASP A 620 -25.92 -7.26 23.56
CA ASP A 620 -27.27 -6.75 23.31
C ASP A 620 -27.62 -5.61 24.30
N VAL A 621 -27.35 -5.79 25.59
CA VAL A 621 -27.53 -4.78 26.63
C VAL A 621 -26.63 -3.59 26.40
N LYS A 622 -25.35 -3.81 26.01
CA LYS A 622 -24.43 -2.76 25.61
C LYS A 622 -24.98 -1.98 24.42
N ALA A 623 -25.47 -2.67 23.37
CA ALA A 623 -26.03 -2.01 22.20
C ALA A 623 -27.24 -1.15 22.58
N GLN A 624 -28.11 -1.63 23.44
CA GLN A 624 -29.27 -0.89 23.96
C GLN A 624 -28.82 0.31 24.83
N MET A 625 -27.90 0.10 25.78
CA MET A 625 -27.38 1.18 26.63
C MET A 625 -26.65 2.26 25.82
N VAL A 626 -25.85 1.87 24.82
CA VAL A 626 -25.21 2.81 23.90
C VAL A 626 -26.26 3.60 23.11
N ALA A 627 -27.31 2.93 22.63
CA ALA A 627 -28.41 3.59 21.95
C ALA A 627 -29.15 4.58 22.86
N ASP A 628 -29.42 4.18 24.10
CA ASP A 628 -30.08 5.02 25.11
C ASP A 628 -29.25 6.25 25.50
N VAL A 629 -27.93 6.07 25.71
CA VAL A 629 -27.00 7.18 25.99
C VAL A 629 -26.93 8.15 24.80
N LYS A 630 -26.81 7.65 23.57
CA LYS A 630 -26.85 8.48 22.38
C LYS A 630 -28.17 9.21 22.19
N ALA A 631 -29.29 8.55 22.47
CA ALA A 631 -30.61 9.17 22.43
C ALA A 631 -30.74 10.30 23.50
N GLN A 632 -30.21 10.11 24.71
CA GLN A 632 -30.14 11.13 25.72
C GLN A 632 -29.31 12.34 25.26
N MET A 633 -28.11 12.11 24.67
CA MET A 633 -27.28 13.18 24.12
C MET A 633 -28.02 14.00 23.06
N VAL A 634 -28.68 13.35 22.14
CA VAL A 634 -29.51 13.99 21.09
C VAL A 634 -30.69 14.75 21.71
N ALA A 635 -31.39 14.18 22.72
CA ALA A 635 -32.51 14.80 23.37
C ALA A 635 -32.08 16.07 24.14
N ILE A 636 -30.94 16.03 24.82
CA ILE A 636 -30.35 17.19 25.49
C ILE A 636 -30.11 18.31 24.48
N MET A 637 -29.45 18.02 23.33
CA MET A 637 -29.15 19.05 22.33
C MET A 637 -30.41 19.57 21.64
N LYS A 638 -31.41 18.70 21.35
CA LYS A 638 -32.74 19.17 20.88
C LYS A 638 -33.47 20.08 21.88
N SER A 639 -33.27 19.87 23.16
CA SER A 639 -33.90 20.73 24.18
C SER A 639 -33.34 22.15 24.18
N VAL A 640 -32.09 22.35 23.78
CA VAL A 640 -31.45 23.66 23.62
C VAL A 640 -32.20 24.50 22.60
N ASN A 641 -32.52 23.90 21.43
CA ASN A 641 -33.27 24.58 20.36
C ASN A 641 -34.67 25.07 20.78
N ARG A 642 -35.28 24.44 21.80
CA ARG A 642 -36.65 24.77 22.29
C ARG A 642 -36.70 25.86 23.34
N ARG A 643 -35.56 26.30 23.89
CA ARG A 643 -35.49 27.22 25.02
C ARG A 643 -35.46 28.69 24.66
N GLY A 644 -35.49 29.04 23.36
CA GLY A 644 -35.56 30.44 22.90
C GLY A 644 -34.30 31.27 23.20
N PHE A 645 -33.13 30.63 23.20
CA PHE A 645 -31.86 31.35 23.35
C PHE A 645 -31.58 32.26 22.15
N GLU A 646 -30.66 33.20 22.33
CA GLU A 646 -30.18 34.04 21.23
C GLU A 646 -29.61 33.17 20.10
N MET A 647 -30.00 33.49 18.87
CA MET A 647 -29.58 32.74 17.68
C MET A 647 -28.51 33.52 16.92
N LYS A 648 -27.33 32.95 16.70
CA LYS A 648 -26.23 33.58 15.95
C LYS A 648 -25.82 32.72 14.76
N LYS A 649 -25.24 33.33 13.72
CA LYS A 649 -24.63 32.57 12.62
C LYS A 649 -23.38 31.88 13.12
N LEU A 650 -23.11 30.70 12.58
CA LEU A 650 -21.90 29.93 12.91
C LEU A 650 -20.64 30.76 12.63
N ASP A 651 -20.61 31.53 11.53
CA ASP A 651 -19.48 32.40 11.19
C ASP A 651 -19.22 33.51 12.24
N ASP A 652 -20.22 33.89 13.05
CA ASP A 652 -20.03 34.86 14.12
C ASP A 652 -19.40 34.21 15.37
N CYS A 653 -19.57 32.92 15.56
CA CYS A 653 -19.18 32.18 16.76
C CYS A 653 -17.81 31.49 16.63
N VAL A 654 -17.49 30.95 15.47
CA VAL A 654 -16.26 30.15 15.24
C VAL A 654 -15.47 30.63 14.05
N SER A 655 -14.14 30.50 14.15
CA SER A 655 -13.23 30.59 13.00
C SER A 655 -13.05 29.22 12.37
N MET A 656 -12.98 29.19 11.04
CA MET A 656 -12.85 27.96 10.25
C MET A 656 -11.55 27.98 9.45
N VAL A 657 -10.69 26.99 9.68
CA VAL A 657 -9.44 26.79 8.94
C VAL A 657 -9.48 25.44 8.25
N ARG A 658 -8.99 25.37 7.02
CA ARG A 658 -8.93 24.10 6.30
C ARG A 658 -7.77 23.25 6.84
N GLY A 659 -7.97 21.93 6.95
CA GLY A 659 -6.91 21.01 7.31
C GLY A 659 -5.75 21.01 6.29
N ASN A 660 -4.59 20.56 6.73
CA ASN A 660 -3.30 20.80 6.07
C ASN A 660 -2.74 19.60 5.31
N LEU A 661 -3.14 18.38 5.64
CA LEU A 661 -2.53 17.16 5.09
C LEU A 661 -3.52 16.30 4.27
N VAL A 662 -2.97 15.43 3.44
CA VAL A 662 -3.67 14.32 2.79
C VAL A 662 -3.27 13.00 3.46
N ASP A 663 -4.07 11.96 3.27
CA ASP A 663 -3.83 10.64 3.90
C ASP A 663 -2.46 10.04 3.56
N SER A 664 -1.88 10.39 2.40
CA SER A 664 -0.53 9.98 1.98
C SER A 664 0.60 10.61 2.80
N ASP A 665 0.34 11.69 3.52
CA ASP A 665 1.34 12.43 4.29
C ASP A 665 1.44 11.91 5.74
N ALA A 666 0.55 11.00 6.13
CA ALA A 666 0.52 10.39 7.46
C ALA A 666 1.12 8.98 7.41
N ASP A 667 2.12 8.72 8.27
CA ASP A 667 2.76 7.41 8.43
C ASP A 667 2.48 6.87 9.85
N ALA A 668 2.13 5.56 9.93
CA ALA A 668 1.82 4.92 11.20
C ALA A 668 3.06 4.57 12.05
N SER A 669 4.27 4.59 11.46
CA SER A 669 5.44 3.92 12.05
C SER A 669 6.49 4.83 12.73
N LYS A 670 6.46 6.15 12.54
CA LYS A 670 7.58 7.02 13.01
C LYS A 670 7.18 8.33 13.66
N ASN A 671 5.91 8.53 14.03
CA ASN A 671 5.42 9.88 14.20
C ASN A 671 4.76 10.13 15.55
N ILE A 672 5.05 11.31 16.10
CA ILE A 672 4.69 11.73 17.45
C ILE A 672 3.30 12.37 17.45
N TYR A 673 2.91 13.03 16.35
CA TYR A 673 1.71 13.86 16.31
C TYR A 673 0.57 13.19 15.52
N PRO A 674 -0.63 13.00 16.14
CA PRO A 674 -1.74 12.32 15.48
C PRO A 674 -2.23 13.10 14.25
N TYR A 675 -2.62 12.34 13.23
CA TYR A 675 -3.31 12.81 12.03
C TYR A 675 -4.76 12.31 12.04
N TYR A 676 -5.69 13.26 12.03
CA TYR A 676 -7.11 12.98 12.04
C TYR A 676 -7.70 13.06 10.64
N ALA A 677 -8.36 11.97 10.19
CA ALA A 677 -9.19 11.95 8.99
C ALA A 677 -10.52 11.25 9.31
N GLY A 678 -11.62 11.86 8.95
CA GLY A 678 -12.93 11.42 9.43
C GLY A 678 -13.07 11.60 10.94
N LYS A 679 -13.60 10.57 11.62
CA LYS A 679 -13.80 10.55 13.08
C LYS A 679 -12.74 9.74 13.84
N ARG A 680 -11.56 9.57 13.30
CA ARG A 680 -10.50 8.72 13.89
C ARG A 680 -9.10 9.22 13.56
N ILE A 681 -8.14 8.79 14.36
CA ILE A 681 -6.72 8.89 14.02
C ILE A 681 -6.46 7.84 12.93
N THR A 682 -6.01 8.29 11.77
CA THR A 682 -5.70 7.42 10.62
C THR A 682 -4.19 7.26 10.39
N GLY A 683 -3.37 8.03 11.12
CA GLY A 683 -1.92 7.98 11.06
C GLY A 683 -1.29 9.01 11.98
N TYR A 684 0.00 9.23 11.83
CA TYR A 684 0.77 10.20 12.60
C TYR A 684 1.69 10.99 11.66
N ALA A 685 2.15 12.15 12.10
CA ALA A 685 3.08 13.00 11.35
C ALA A 685 4.28 13.43 12.21
N PRO A 686 5.46 13.68 11.60
CA PRO A 686 6.68 14.08 12.33
C PRO A 686 6.61 15.48 12.91
N THR A 687 5.77 16.34 12.32
CA THR A 687 5.52 17.72 12.75
C THR A 687 4.03 17.93 12.95
N TYR A 688 3.65 18.94 13.72
CA TYR A 688 2.25 19.34 13.89
C TYR A 688 1.99 20.70 13.23
N ALA A 689 0.77 20.90 12.75
CA ALA A 689 0.32 22.18 12.19
C ALA A 689 -0.65 22.90 13.10
N PHE A 690 -1.30 22.18 14.02
CA PHE A 690 -2.34 22.71 14.90
C PHE A 690 -2.10 22.29 16.35
N GLU A 691 -2.50 23.18 17.28
CA GLU A 691 -2.38 22.95 18.72
C GLU A 691 -3.61 23.47 19.46
N GLY A 692 -3.88 22.89 20.64
CA GLY A 692 -4.97 23.28 21.54
C GLY A 692 -6.27 22.50 21.32
N GLU A 693 -7.32 22.88 22.07
CA GLU A 693 -8.64 22.28 21.99
C GLU A 693 -9.45 22.89 20.85
N LYS A 694 -9.86 22.05 19.89
CA LYS A 694 -10.65 22.44 18.71
C LYS A 694 -11.53 21.27 18.29
N PHE A 695 -12.37 21.46 17.27
CA PHE A 695 -13.04 20.32 16.65
C PHE A 695 -12.96 20.37 15.13
N LEU A 696 -12.98 19.20 14.52
CA LEU A 696 -13.00 19.01 13.09
C LEU A 696 -14.43 18.76 12.63
N LEU A 697 -14.83 19.34 11.49
CA LEU A 697 -16.05 19.01 10.79
C LEU A 697 -15.68 18.48 9.41
N ASN A 698 -16.02 17.21 9.14
CA ASN A 698 -15.80 16.60 7.83
C ASN A 698 -16.84 17.09 6.85
N TYR A 699 -16.41 17.72 5.77
CA TYR A 699 -17.33 18.26 4.78
C TYR A 699 -17.64 17.30 3.61
N ARG A 700 -16.92 16.17 3.50
CA ARG A 700 -17.25 15.10 2.55
C ARG A 700 -18.17 14.08 3.18
N VAL A 701 -19.29 13.79 2.52
CA VAL A 701 -20.32 12.86 3.03
C VAL A 701 -20.67 11.83 1.98
N ASN A 702 -21.01 10.62 2.43
CA ASN A 702 -21.35 9.48 1.55
C ASN A 702 -22.86 9.37 1.30
N THR A 703 -23.70 10.15 1.98
CA THR A 703 -25.15 10.11 1.90
C THR A 703 -25.72 11.51 1.82
N THR A 704 -26.93 11.65 1.30
CA THR A 704 -27.72 12.91 1.32
C THR A 704 -28.76 12.91 2.42
N ASP A 705 -29.14 11.74 2.93
CA ASP A 705 -30.22 11.60 3.88
C ASP A 705 -29.66 11.42 5.29
N ASN A 706 -30.22 12.15 6.25
CA ASN A 706 -29.84 12.11 7.65
C ASN A 706 -28.33 12.36 7.93
N VAL A 707 -27.82 13.48 7.38
CA VAL A 707 -26.40 13.88 7.48
C VAL A 707 -26.11 14.48 8.85
N THR A 708 -25.74 13.66 9.82
CA THR A 708 -25.40 14.03 11.20
C THR A 708 -24.09 13.38 11.62
N GLY A 709 -23.55 13.77 12.78
CA GLY A 709 -22.39 13.10 13.35
C GLY A 709 -21.10 13.35 12.56
N LEU A 710 -20.87 14.56 12.06
CA LEU A 710 -19.72 14.91 11.20
C LEU A 710 -18.52 15.45 11.98
N CYS A 711 -18.65 15.70 13.30
CA CYS A 711 -17.63 16.36 14.09
C CYS A 711 -16.72 15.39 14.86
N GLN A 712 -15.49 15.81 15.10
CA GLN A 712 -14.48 15.12 15.92
C GLN A 712 -13.77 16.14 16.82
N PHE A 713 -13.84 15.96 18.15
CA PHE A 713 -13.08 16.81 19.07
C PHE A 713 -11.61 16.40 19.09
N VAL A 714 -10.71 17.38 19.10
CA VAL A 714 -9.25 17.18 19.05
C VAL A 714 -8.57 18.11 20.06
N SER A 715 -7.45 17.63 20.65
CA SER A 715 -6.67 18.40 21.61
C SER A 715 -5.19 18.08 21.54
N GLY A 716 -4.37 18.96 22.15
CA GLY A 716 -2.91 18.81 22.12
C GLY A 716 -2.31 19.27 20.79
N LYS A 717 -1.27 18.58 20.30
CA LYS A 717 -0.58 18.87 19.04
C LYS A 717 -0.96 17.83 17.99
N TYR A 718 -1.46 18.26 16.82
CA TYR A 718 -2.03 17.36 15.82
C TYR A 718 -1.99 17.93 14.39
N ASN A 719 -2.37 17.09 13.44
CA ASN A 719 -2.67 17.44 12.06
C ASN A 719 -4.06 16.93 11.68
N CYS A 720 -4.66 17.51 10.65
CA CYS A 720 -5.95 17.05 10.16
C CYS A 720 -6.06 17.08 8.63
N SER A 721 -6.98 16.24 8.11
CA SER A 721 -7.25 16.09 6.70
C SER A 721 -7.70 17.40 6.06
N ARG A 722 -7.19 17.71 4.88
CA ARG A 722 -7.66 18.83 4.05
C ARG A 722 -9.15 18.77 3.70
N PHE A 723 -9.80 17.61 3.93
CA PHE A 723 -11.24 17.41 3.76
C PHE A 723 -12.05 17.68 5.04
N SER A 724 -11.42 18.29 6.03
CA SER A 724 -12.04 18.74 7.27
C SER A 724 -11.87 20.23 7.46
N TRP A 725 -12.88 20.87 8.06
CA TRP A 725 -12.79 22.21 8.60
C TRP A 725 -12.40 22.11 10.07
N LEU A 726 -11.31 22.75 10.44
CA LEU A 726 -10.90 22.92 11.84
C LEU A 726 -11.61 24.15 12.41
N MET A 727 -12.37 23.97 13.48
CA MET A 727 -13.18 24.98 14.13
C MET A 727 -12.56 25.38 15.46
N SER A 728 -12.45 26.68 15.70
CA SER A 728 -12.06 27.25 17.00
C SER A 728 -12.98 28.41 17.35
N ASN A 729 -13.16 28.69 18.63
CA ASN A 729 -13.95 29.85 19.07
C ASN A 729 -13.36 31.17 18.54
N LYS A 730 -14.22 32.12 18.26
CA LYS A 730 -13.84 33.51 18.04
C LYS A 730 -13.81 34.31 19.35
N ASP A 731 -14.65 33.91 20.30
CA ASP A 731 -14.82 34.56 21.60
C ASP A 731 -15.17 33.48 22.66
N ASP A 732 -14.25 33.23 23.59
CA ASP A 732 -14.39 32.22 24.64
C ASP A 732 -15.34 32.64 25.75
N ASP A 733 -15.62 33.94 25.91
CA ASP A 733 -16.62 34.45 26.84
C ASP A 733 -18.04 34.24 26.32
N MET A 734 -18.20 34.14 25.01
CA MET A 734 -19.50 33.93 24.36
C MET A 734 -19.81 32.45 24.14
N THR A 735 -18.82 31.66 23.72
CA THR A 735 -19.03 30.25 23.33
C THR A 735 -18.00 29.31 23.95
N HIS A 736 -18.45 28.15 24.42
CA HIS A 736 -17.59 27.06 24.86
C HIS A 736 -17.35 26.11 23.68
N ILE A 737 -16.06 25.81 23.31
CA ILE A 737 -15.73 25.06 22.11
C ILE A 737 -16.35 23.66 22.10
N LYS A 738 -16.41 22.94 23.22
CA LYS A 738 -17.08 21.64 23.32
C LYS A 738 -18.60 21.73 23.21
N TYR A 739 -19.22 22.84 23.63
CA TYR A 739 -20.63 23.06 23.39
C TYR A 739 -20.91 23.12 21.88
N MET A 740 -20.11 23.89 21.13
CA MET A 740 -20.23 24.00 19.67
C MET A 740 -19.99 22.64 18.98
N TYR A 741 -19.02 21.88 19.45
CA TYR A 741 -18.77 20.51 18.98
C TYR A 741 -20.02 19.64 19.17
N TYR A 742 -20.59 19.54 20.36
CA TYR A 742 -21.77 18.70 20.61
C TYR A 742 -23.00 19.15 19.82
N TYR A 743 -23.18 20.46 19.72
CA TYR A 743 -24.30 21.01 18.96
C TYR A 743 -24.17 20.63 17.47
N LEU A 744 -23.05 20.89 16.85
CA LEU A 744 -22.85 20.64 15.43
C LEU A 744 -22.73 19.13 15.10
N ASP A 745 -22.24 18.31 16.02
CA ASP A 745 -22.26 16.85 15.81
C ASP A 745 -23.68 16.28 15.78
N SER A 746 -24.60 16.89 16.54
CA SER A 746 -26.03 16.55 16.54
C SER A 746 -26.85 17.26 15.44
N TYR A 747 -26.28 18.27 14.76
CA TYR A 747 -26.97 19.07 13.76
C TYR A 747 -27.18 18.24 12.48
N ASN A 748 -28.37 18.39 11.88
CA ASN A 748 -28.68 17.71 10.63
C ASN A 748 -28.35 18.58 9.41
N PHE A 749 -27.30 18.22 8.69
CA PHE A 749 -26.84 18.92 7.49
C PHE A 749 -27.52 18.44 6.19
N THR A 750 -28.60 17.66 6.28
CA THR A 750 -29.36 17.19 5.10
C THR A 750 -29.76 18.39 4.23
N GLY A 751 -29.52 18.28 2.92
CA GLY A 751 -29.79 19.36 1.95
C GLY A 751 -28.67 20.41 1.80
N MET A 752 -27.64 20.41 2.66
CA MET A 752 -26.49 21.30 2.51
C MET A 752 -25.34 20.69 1.70
N ALA A 753 -25.34 19.39 1.52
CA ALA A 753 -24.32 18.70 0.73
C ALA A 753 -24.71 18.70 -0.76
N THR A 754 -23.78 19.15 -1.62
CA THR A 754 -23.94 19.23 -3.07
C THR A 754 -22.87 18.43 -3.79
N GLY A 755 -23.10 18.00 -5.03
CA GLY A 755 -22.18 17.23 -5.84
C GLY A 755 -22.80 15.95 -6.40
N THR A 756 -22.28 15.46 -7.53
CA THR A 756 -22.83 14.28 -8.24
C THR A 756 -22.21 12.96 -7.79
N SER A 757 -20.90 12.88 -7.68
CA SER A 757 -20.15 11.65 -7.30
C SER A 757 -19.59 11.70 -5.88
N ILE A 758 -19.10 12.85 -5.44
CA ILE A 758 -18.70 13.11 -4.07
C ILE A 758 -19.49 14.29 -3.56
N LYS A 759 -20.19 14.13 -2.45
CA LYS A 759 -21.02 15.17 -1.86
C LYS A 759 -20.24 15.95 -0.83
N GLU A 760 -20.25 17.27 -0.95
CA GLU A 760 -19.49 18.17 -0.08
C GLU A 760 -20.38 19.25 0.52
N ILE A 761 -20.19 19.55 1.79
CA ILE A 761 -20.83 20.69 2.46
C ILE A 761 -20.00 21.94 2.16
N ASN A 762 -20.57 22.88 1.42
CA ASN A 762 -19.92 24.13 1.05
C ASN A 762 -19.70 25.00 2.30
N SER A 763 -18.50 25.62 2.40
CA SER A 763 -18.19 26.56 3.50
C SER A 763 -19.11 27.75 3.56
N THR A 764 -19.58 28.27 2.43
CA THR A 764 -20.52 29.39 2.38
C THR A 764 -21.86 29.03 3.03
N ASN A 765 -22.37 27.82 2.77
CA ASN A 765 -23.61 27.33 3.39
C ASN A 765 -23.39 27.05 4.88
N LEU A 766 -22.24 26.45 5.22
CA LEU A 766 -21.88 26.14 6.61
C LEU A 766 -21.83 27.39 7.50
N LYS A 767 -21.24 28.48 7.00
CA LYS A 767 -21.18 29.79 7.68
C LYS A 767 -22.54 30.40 7.99
N GLN A 768 -23.59 30.11 7.20
CA GLN A 768 -24.95 30.57 7.39
C GLN A 768 -25.76 29.72 8.37
N VAL A 769 -25.24 28.60 8.86
CA VAL A 769 -25.91 27.80 9.89
C VAL A 769 -26.15 28.69 11.13
N VAL A 770 -27.37 28.64 11.60
CA VAL A 770 -27.76 29.42 12.78
C VAL A 770 -27.75 28.53 14.00
N VAL A 771 -27.03 28.94 15.03
CA VAL A 771 -26.80 28.17 16.25
C VAL A 771 -27.33 28.94 17.49
N PRO A 772 -28.00 28.28 18.46
CA PRO A 772 -28.38 28.89 19.69
C PRO A 772 -27.17 29.12 20.60
N ILE A 773 -27.09 30.27 21.23
CA ILE A 773 -26.02 30.67 22.13
C ILE A 773 -26.57 30.88 23.54
N PRO A 774 -26.67 29.83 24.38
CA PRO A 774 -27.02 29.95 25.77
C PRO A 774 -25.97 30.75 26.55
N PRO A 775 -26.30 31.30 27.73
CA PRO A 775 -25.29 31.85 28.65
C PRO A 775 -24.15 30.88 28.91
N ILE A 776 -22.91 31.38 29.06
CA ILE A 776 -21.71 30.55 29.15
C ILE A 776 -21.78 29.51 30.28
N ASP A 777 -22.31 29.86 31.45
CA ASP A 777 -22.51 28.95 32.61
C ASP A 777 -23.42 27.78 32.26
N PHE A 778 -24.45 28.02 31.45
CA PHE A 778 -25.33 26.96 30.95
C PHE A 778 -24.60 26.07 29.98
N GLN A 779 -23.78 26.63 29.05
CA GLN A 779 -22.96 25.86 28.13
C GLN A 779 -21.98 24.95 28.91
N VAL A 780 -21.26 25.46 29.90
CA VAL A 780 -20.33 24.73 30.77
C VAL A 780 -21.03 23.57 31.50
N SER A 781 -22.22 23.84 32.09
CA SER A 781 -23.01 22.79 32.76
C SER A 781 -23.46 21.69 31.80
N LEU A 782 -23.87 22.07 30.60
CA LEU A 782 -24.26 21.12 29.55
C LEU A 782 -23.07 20.28 29.06
N VAL A 783 -21.92 20.91 28.83
CA VAL A 783 -20.67 20.22 28.44
C VAL A 783 -20.26 19.21 29.51
N LYS A 784 -20.35 19.56 30.80
CA LYS A 784 -20.06 18.61 31.89
C LYS A 784 -20.96 17.37 31.79
N ARG A 785 -22.27 17.56 31.61
CA ARG A 785 -23.22 16.43 31.46
C ARG A 785 -22.96 15.59 30.21
N MET A 786 -22.57 16.22 29.09
CA MET A 786 -22.24 15.53 27.85
C MET A 786 -20.93 14.72 27.99
N ASN A 787 -19.90 15.24 28.66
CA ASN A 787 -18.68 14.53 28.99
C ASN A 787 -18.94 13.29 29.87
N ASP A 788 -19.86 13.41 30.86
CA ASP A 788 -20.25 12.27 31.71
C ASP A 788 -20.87 11.13 30.86
N LEU A 789 -21.73 11.50 29.91
CA LEU A 789 -22.34 10.54 28.97
C LEU A 789 -21.31 9.93 28.01
N GLU A 790 -20.35 10.71 27.48
CA GLU A 790 -19.23 10.18 26.70
C GLU A 790 -18.35 9.19 27.47
N SER A 791 -18.08 9.51 28.74
CA SER A 791 -17.32 8.62 29.63
C SER A 791 -18.07 7.30 29.87
N GLN A 792 -19.39 7.34 29.98
CA GLN A 792 -20.23 6.12 30.04
C GLN A 792 -20.14 5.33 28.76
N LEU A 793 -20.19 5.97 27.56
CA LEU A 793 -20.02 5.28 26.30
C LEU A 793 -18.67 4.57 26.19
N ILE A 794 -17.57 5.23 26.52
CA ILE A 794 -16.21 4.66 26.53
C ILE A 794 -16.14 3.45 27.50
N SER A 795 -16.73 3.57 28.68
CA SER A 795 -16.78 2.48 29.66
C SER A 795 -17.55 1.25 29.13
N LEU A 796 -18.69 1.49 28.48
CA LEU A 796 -19.49 0.43 27.84
C LEU A 796 -18.75 -0.23 26.65
N GLU A 797 -17.99 0.54 25.86
CA GLU A 797 -17.16 0.00 24.77
C GLU A 797 -16.04 -0.90 25.30
N ASN A 798 -15.37 -0.50 26.39
CA ASN A 798 -14.29 -1.27 27.02
C ASN A 798 -14.79 -2.57 27.66
N LEU A 799 -15.94 -2.55 28.32
CA LEU A 799 -16.57 -3.75 28.88
C LEU A 799 -16.89 -4.80 27.81
N GLY A 800 -17.39 -4.37 26.65
CA GLY A 800 -17.64 -5.29 25.53
C GLY A 800 -16.39 -5.95 24.99
N LYS A 801 -15.30 -5.20 24.87
CA LYS A 801 -14.01 -5.72 24.38
C LYS A 801 -13.40 -6.72 25.37
N GLN A 802 -13.47 -6.43 26.66
CA GLN A 802 -12.98 -7.33 27.72
C GLN A 802 -13.76 -8.65 27.78
N ALA A 803 -15.08 -8.60 27.55
CA ALA A 803 -15.92 -9.80 27.49
C ALA A 803 -15.58 -10.69 26.27
N GLU A 804 -15.30 -10.09 25.10
CA GLU A 804 -14.85 -10.82 23.91
C GLU A 804 -13.46 -11.46 24.09
N ASP A 805 -12.52 -10.75 24.69
CA ASP A 805 -11.16 -11.23 24.94
C ASP A 805 -11.16 -12.38 25.95
N ASN A 806 -11.96 -12.29 27.02
CA ASN A 806 -12.14 -13.35 28.00
C ASN A 806 -12.79 -14.60 27.37
N ALA A 807 -13.80 -14.43 26.54
CA ALA A 807 -14.44 -15.55 25.82
C ALA A 807 -13.46 -16.25 24.86
N ARG A 808 -12.60 -15.50 24.18
CA ARG A 808 -11.52 -16.05 23.33
C ARG A 808 -10.48 -16.81 24.16
N PHE A 809 -10.02 -16.25 25.26
CA PHE A 809 -9.02 -16.87 26.14
C PHE A 809 -9.51 -18.23 26.68
N ILE A 810 -10.76 -18.31 27.16
CA ILE A 810 -11.37 -19.55 27.66
C ILE A 810 -11.50 -20.58 26.55
N LEU A 811 -11.89 -20.16 25.33
CA LEU A 811 -11.97 -21.08 24.18
C LEU A 811 -10.59 -21.62 23.78
N TYR A 812 -9.56 -20.77 23.80
CA TYR A 812 -8.17 -21.14 23.48
C TYR A 812 -7.57 -22.10 24.53
N SER A 813 -7.79 -21.86 25.82
CA SER A 813 -7.28 -22.72 26.87
C SER A 813 -7.92 -24.13 26.79
N TYR A 814 -9.20 -24.22 26.45
CA TYR A 814 -9.90 -25.47 26.28
C TYR A 814 -9.47 -26.28 25.05
N LEU A 815 -9.29 -25.60 23.88
CA LEU A 815 -8.82 -26.25 22.64
C LEU A 815 -7.38 -26.75 22.75
N ASN A 816 -6.58 -26.20 23.67
CA ASN A 816 -5.19 -26.60 23.90
C ASN A 816 -5.04 -27.68 24.99
N THR A 817 -6.05 -27.91 25.84
CA THR A 817 -6.06 -28.88 26.91
C THR A 817 -6.94 -30.13 26.65
N ALA A 818 -7.86 -30.04 25.70
CA ALA A 818 -8.67 -31.15 25.19
C ALA A 818 -8.04 -31.78 23.95
#